data_32e1f8b7321548e9c2dad909b6254336
#
_entry.id   32e1f8b7321548e9c2dad909b6254336
#
_cell.length_a   1.000
_cell.length_b   1.000
_cell.length_c   1.000
_cell.angle_alpha   90.00
_cell.angle_beta   90.00
_cell.angle_gamma   90.00
#
_symmetry.space_group_name_H-M   'P 1'
#
loop_
_entity.id
_entity.type
_entity.pdbx_description
1 polymer ?
#
loop_
_entity_poly.entity_id
_entity_poly.type
_entity_poly.pdbx_seq_one_letter_code
_entity_poly.pdbx_strand_id
1 'polypeptide(L)'
;MKHQQHHRPRAATPAARTTLAAALTLAMPILAAQPAFAQPGLVVDPNAANRPGIANGPNGTPIVGINAPDAAGISANRFTEYNVGPAGLVLNNSVNGTNTQLAGYIDGNARLGGRAAQVILNQVTGGNASVLAGATEVAGQQARVIVANPNGIGVNGASFINASRVSLVAGTTEFDEDGRIARFRTENGRITIDGAGLDARNLDQLDLVSRSLKVNAALHAKKLVAVAQQGTAAIENPQAMSFDASTSGELPRVAIDVSRLGSVHGEDSIVMRGTSAGVGINVSGKVEALTGSVTLLSDGRVRISGGGSLRAGTLSAPSGLQYGGNWTDDDEAAKPPVEPAPPVAETKPPVEPEPPVAETKPPVNPEPPIAETNPKLVVDPNAANRPGLGAAPNGTPIVDINAADASGISSNRFLDYNVGPNGLVLNNSVNRTNTQLAGSIDGNARLGGRSAQVILNQVTGGNASVLAGATEVAGQQARVIVANPNGISVNGASFINASRASLVAGTTEFDEDGRIARFRTENGRIAIDGAGLDARNMDQLDLVSRGLKVDAAVRAKKLVAIAHQGTAAIEQSNRQTLSGSASGKAPAAAIDVSESGSLRADEIALIGASAKTGVRIAGTVDADTVDVSGRLDNDGSVRGRSVRIAGDATNSGTLHAEKLLAMGNVTNGGTIEAGDVQVMGNTTNNGALRAKKLFSTSGNMTNRGTIEGGDVKVMGNTTNDGTLRAEKLLSAMGNVTNSGTIEAGAVKVMGKVTNDGTLHGDDSVSVMGRLYNGLSGVTSSYGNVFGAGRVSGPGRIVSYMVRPTPAGDVR
;
A
#
# COMPACT_ATOMS: atom_id res chain seq x y z
N MET A 1 32.62 -81.97 5.92
CA MET A 1 33.46 -82.52 6.99
C MET A 1 33.65 -81.42 8.00
N LYS A 2 33.11 -81.61 9.15
CA LYS A 2 33.60 -81.38 10.51
C LYS A 2 34.00 -79.96 10.84
N HIS A 3 33.24 -79.32 11.64
CA HIS A 3 33.11 -79.36 13.10
C HIS A 3 33.78 -78.16 13.74
N GLN A 4 33.00 -77.27 14.43
CA GLN A 4 32.85 -77.14 15.85
C GLN A 4 33.79 -75.99 16.40
N GLN A 5 33.40 -75.11 17.17
CA GLN A 5 32.51 -74.81 18.31
C GLN A 5 33.26 -73.83 19.27
N HIS A 6 32.53 -72.89 19.79
CA HIS A 6 32.59 -72.33 21.12
C HIS A 6 33.84 -71.58 21.69
N HIS A 7 33.71 -70.35 22.11
CA HIS A 7 33.42 -70.00 23.48
C HIS A 7 33.48 -68.48 23.69
N ARG A 8 32.45 -67.98 24.36
CA ARG A 8 32.54 -66.76 25.22
C ARG A 8 33.29 -67.10 26.49
N PRO A 9 33.98 -66.16 27.23
CA PRO A 9 33.22 -65.35 28.17
C PRO A 9 33.84 -63.96 28.61
N ARG A 10 32.90 -63.10 29.17
CA ARG A 10 32.99 -62.25 30.37
C ARG A 10 33.96 -61.07 30.45
N ALA A 11 33.37 -59.89 30.51
CA ALA A 11 33.38 -58.82 31.54
C ALA A 11 34.66 -58.54 32.35
N ALA A 12 35.03 -57.26 32.30
CA ALA A 12 35.49 -56.50 33.50
C ALA A 12 35.53 -54.97 33.23
N THR A 13 34.73 -54.16 33.91
CA THR A 13 34.98 -52.81 34.31
C THR A 13 36.01 -52.84 35.49
N PRO A 14 36.79 -51.77 35.86
CA PRO A 14 36.40 -50.36 36.01
C PRO A 14 37.56 -49.36 35.81
N ALA A 15 37.31 -48.11 35.82
CA ALA A 15 37.84 -47.08 36.71
C ALA A 15 37.82 -45.65 36.12
N ALA A 16 37.24 -44.81 36.89
CA ALA A 16 37.17 -43.36 36.74
C ALA A 16 38.52 -42.65 36.64
N ARG A 17 38.60 -41.62 35.80
CA ARG A 17 39.50 -40.48 36.03
C ARG A 17 38.74 -39.20 35.65
N THR A 18 38.42 -38.48 36.68
CA THR A 18 38.05 -37.06 36.71
C THR A 18 39.09 -36.19 36.07
N THR A 19 38.68 -35.37 35.10
CA THR A 19 39.37 -34.12 34.74
C THR A 19 38.36 -32.99 34.67
N LEU A 20 38.60 -32.02 35.47
CA LEU A 20 37.94 -30.73 35.66
C LEU A 20 38.09 -29.91 34.36
N ALA A 21 36.96 -29.52 33.73
CA ALA A 21 36.93 -28.51 32.70
C ALA A 21 36.06 -27.36 33.18
N ALA A 22 36.68 -26.20 33.32
CA ALA A 22 36.05 -24.96 33.75
C ALA A 22 34.94 -24.52 32.79
N ALA A 23 33.75 -24.31 33.32
CA ALA A 23 32.64 -23.72 32.61
C ALA A 23 32.86 -22.21 32.45
N LEU A 24 33.06 -21.75 31.24
CA LEU A 24 32.98 -20.34 30.87
C LEU A 24 31.53 -20.02 30.54
N THR A 25 30.80 -19.45 31.47
CA THR A 25 29.44 -18.94 31.27
C THR A 25 29.50 -17.66 30.44
N LEU A 26 29.20 -17.77 29.15
CA LEU A 26 28.87 -16.63 28.30
C LEU A 26 27.43 -16.25 28.60
N ALA A 27 27.21 -15.09 29.21
CA ALA A 27 25.87 -14.51 29.33
C ALA A 27 25.39 -14.08 27.95
N MET A 28 24.46 -14.84 27.37
CA MET A 28 23.64 -14.39 26.24
C MET A 28 22.55 -13.44 26.77
N PRO A 29 22.32 -12.29 26.14
CA PRO A 29 21.16 -11.48 26.47
C PRO A 29 19.88 -12.27 26.14
N ILE A 30 19.01 -12.36 27.12
CA ILE A 30 17.66 -12.90 26.97
C ILE A 30 16.93 -12.00 25.97
N LEU A 31 16.81 -12.48 24.74
CA LEU A 31 15.85 -11.92 23.79
C LEU A 31 14.47 -12.23 24.35
N ALA A 32 13.73 -11.20 24.74
CA ALA A 32 12.35 -11.35 25.17
C ALA A 32 11.59 -12.03 24.02
N ALA A 33 11.26 -13.29 24.21
CA ALA A 33 10.38 -14.02 23.34
C ALA A 33 9.03 -13.28 23.32
N GLN A 34 8.67 -12.76 22.18
CA GLN A 34 7.26 -12.44 21.93
C GLN A 34 6.44 -13.71 22.21
N PRO A 35 5.23 -13.60 22.77
CA PRO A 35 4.42 -14.77 23.03
C PRO A 35 4.27 -15.54 21.73
N ALA A 36 4.86 -16.72 21.67
CA ALA A 36 4.60 -17.69 20.61
C ALA A 36 3.08 -17.92 20.64
N PHE A 37 2.38 -17.45 19.62
CA PHE A 37 1.03 -17.91 19.39
C PHE A 37 1.11 -19.43 19.36
N ALA A 38 0.36 -20.09 20.25
CA ALA A 38 0.27 -21.54 20.29
C ALA A 38 0.03 -22.03 18.86
N GLN A 39 0.76 -23.06 18.42
CA GLN A 39 0.63 -23.63 17.07
C GLN A 39 -0.84 -23.83 16.75
N PRO A 40 -1.39 -23.20 15.70
CA PRO A 40 -2.79 -23.33 15.41
C PRO A 40 -3.11 -24.78 15.07
N GLY A 41 -4.03 -25.39 15.81
CA GLY A 41 -4.46 -26.77 15.65
C GLY A 41 -5.85 -26.85 15.04
N LEU A 42 -6.10 -27.95 14.32
CA LEU A 42 -7.42 -28.40 13.96
C LEU A 42 -7.80 -29.53 14.91
N VAL A 43 -8.84 -29.33 15.70
CA VAL A 43 -9.35 -30.35 16.63
C VAL A 43 -10.82 -30.61 16.34
N VAL A 44 -11.11 -31.82 15.86
CA VAL A 44 -12.47 -32.25 15.56
C VAL A 44 -13.29 -32.34 16.84
N ASP A 45 -14.54 -31.87 16.83
CA ASP A 45 -15.46 -32.00 17.97
C ASP A 45 -15.75 -33.49 18.26
N PRO A 46 -15.36 -34.00 19.45
CA PRO A 46 -15.59 -35.37 19.79
C PRO A 46 -17.07 -35.71 19.97
N ASN A 47 -17.95 -34.72 20.13
CA ASN A 47 -19.37 -34.87 20.29
C ASN A 47 -20.17 -34.72 18.97
N ALA A 48 -19.46 -34.43 17.83
CA ALA A 48 -20.12 -34.32 16.55
C ALA A 48 -20.67 -35.68 16.07
N ALA A 49 -21.93 -35.70 15.63
CA ALA A 49 -22.56 -36.92 15.08
C ALA A 49 -21.78 -37.42 13.83
N ASN A 50 -21.35 -36.49 12.97
CA ASN A 50 -20.49 -36.79 11.84
C ASN A 50 -19.16 -36.02 12.07
N ARG A 51 -18.06 -36.73 12.01
CA ARG A 51 -16.71 -36.17 12.25
C ARG A 51 -15.94 -36.05 10.94
N PRO A 52 -15.45 -34.88 10.59
CA PRO A 52 -14.52 -34.77 9.47
C PRO A 52 -13.24 -35.55 9.78
N GLY A 53 -12.57 -36.04 8.73
CA GLY A 53 -11.25 -36.66 8.87
C GLY A 53 -10.16 -35.59 8.85
N ILE A 54 -9.08 -35.77 9.61
CA ILE A 54 -7.87 -34.96 9.50
C ILE A 54 -6.72 -35.87 9.06
N ALA A 55 -6.00 -35.45 8.04
CA ALA A 55 -4.79 -36.10 7.54
C ALA A 55 -3.76 -35.01 7.20
N ASN A 56 -2.55 -35.40 6.86
CA ASN A 56 -1.54 -34.52 6.30
C ASN A 56 -1.21 -34.94 4.88
N GLY A 57 -1.01 -33.98 4.02
CA GLY A 57 -0.47 -34.18 2.69
C GLY A 57 0.99 -34.63 2.70
N PRO A 58 1.54 -35.02 1.55
CA PRO A 58 2.94 -35.45 1.44
C PRO A 58 3.97 -34.44 1.94
N ASN A 59 3.64 -33.17 1.87
CA ASN A 59 4.46 -32.04 2.32
C ASN A 59 4.12 -31.54 3.73
N GLY A 60 3.27 -32.26 4.47
CA GLY A 60 2.85 -31.91 5.82
C GLY A 60 1.68 -30.93 5.91
N THR A 61 1.14 -30.44 4.80
CA THR A 61 -0.04 -29.55 4.81
C THR A 61 -1.25 -30.28 5.35
N PRO A 62 -1.98 -29.74 6.34
CA PRO A 62 -3.20 -30.35 6.88
C PRO A 62 -4.29 -30.50 5.81
N ILE A 63 -4.96 -31.65 5.81
CA ILE A 63 -6.08 -31.97 4.92
C ILE A 63 -7.27 -32.35 5.78
N VAL A 64 -8.40 -31.67 5.58
CA VAL A 64 -9.68 -32.04 6.17
C VAL A 64 -10.50 -32.83 5.14
N GLY A 65 -10.70 -34.12 5.36
CA GLY A 65 -11.71 -34.89 4.66
C GLY A 65 -13.09 -34.50 5.19
N ILE A 66 -13.75 -33.60 4.50
CA ILE A 66 -15.05 -33.03 4.91
C ILE A 66 -16.16 -34.12 4.89
N ASN A 67 -17.20 -33.90 5.67
CA ASN A 67 -18.35 -34.81 5.75
C ASN A 67 -19.18 -34.83 4.45
N ALA A 68 -19.98 -35.89 4.24
CA ALA A 68 -20.94 -35.91 3.15
C ALA A 68 -21.88 -34.70 3.23
N PRO A 69 -22.18 -34.07 2.08
CA PRO A 69 -23.18 -33.00 2.05
C PRO A 69 -24.60 -33.54 2.30
N ASP A 70 -25.42 -32.78 2.97
CA ASP A 70 -26.85 -33.02 3.16
C ASP A 70 -27.66 -32.80 1.87
N ALA A 71 -28.99 -32.83 1.96
CA ALA A 71 -29.89 -32.61 0.83
C ALA A 71 -29.73 -31.18 0.24
N ALA A 72 -29.44 -30.19 1.08
CA ALA A 72 -29.19 -28.82 0.67
C ALA A 72 -27.77 -28.59 0.08
N GLY A 73 -26.93 -29.63 0.02
CA GLY A 73 -25.57 -29.57 -0.50
C GLY A 73 -24.55 -29.04 0.48
N ILE A 74 -24.87 -29.03 1.78
CA ILE A 74 -24.03 -28.51 2.85
C ILE A 74 -23.25 -29.64 3.53
N SER A 75 -21.92 -29.56 3.49
CA SER A 75 -21.03 -30.38 4.31
C SER A 75 -20.80 -29.67 5.65
N ALA A 76 -21.47 -30.14 6.70
CA ALA A 76 -21.33 -29.61 8.05
C ALA A 76 -20.20 -30.32 8.80
N ASN A 77 -19.18 -29.57 9.20
CA ASN A 77 -17.99 -30.03 9.89
C ASN A 77 -17.86 -29.30 11.22
N ARG A 78 -17.71 -30.03 12.34
CA ARG A 78 -17.63 -29.45 13.68
C ARG A 78 -16.25 -29.67 14.29
N PHE A 79 -15.73 -28.62 14.87
CA PHE A 79 -14.41 -28.56 15.47
C PHE A 79 -14.49 -27.94 16.86
N THR A 80 -13.71 -28.40 17.82
CA THR A 80 -13.46 -27.65 19.05
C THR A 80 -12.44 -26.54 18.83
N GLU A 81 -11.50 -26.75 17.89
CA GLU A 81 -10.56 -25.73 17.45
C GLU A 81 -10.42 -25.76 15.92
N TYR A 82 -10.51 -24.61 15.29
CA TYR A 82 -10.32 -24.46 13.84
C TYR A 82 -9.37 -23.31 13.57
N ASN A 83 -8.11 -23.65 13.31
CA ASN A 83 -7.06 -22.71 13.00
C ASN A 83 -6.36 -23.11 11.71
N VAL A 84 -5.96 -22.13 10.91
CA VAL A 84 -5.18 -22.32 9.68
C VAL A 84 -3.82 -21.67 9.87
N GLY A 85 -2.79 -22.50 9.95
CA GLY A 85 -1.40 -22.02 10.07
C GLY A 85 -0.80 -21.57 8.74
N PRO A 86 0.45 -21.06 8.75
CA PRO A 86 1.12 -20.58 7.53
C PRO A 86 1.30 -21.63 6.43
N ALA A 87 1.34 -22.93 6.80
CA ALA A 87 1.38 -24.02 5.82
C ALA A 87 0.07 -24.19 5.02
N GLY A 88 -0.99 -23.46 5.43
CA GLY A 88 -2.31 -23.53 4.82
C GLY A 88 -3.14 -24.74 5.28
N LEU A 89 -4.27 -24.95 4.60
CA LEU A 89 -5.24 -26.01 4.88
C LEU A 89 -5.91 -26.44 3.57
N VAL A 90 -6.05 -27.73 3.34
CA VAL A 90 -6.86 -28.27 2.26
C VAL A 90 -8.18 -28.82 2.79
N LEU A 91 -9.31 -28.34 2.27
CA LEU A 91 -10.64 -28.91 2.47
C LEU A 91 -10.94 -29.87 1.32
N ASN A 92 -10.84 -31.16 1.57
CA ASN A 92 -10.99 -32.17 0.51
C ASN A 92 -12.46 -32.37 0.11
N ASN A 93 -12.88 -31.66 -0.94
CA ASN A 93 -14.19 -31.74 -1.60
C ASN A 93 -14.11 -32.51 -2.93
N SER A 94 -13.11 -33.36 -3.07
CA SER A 94 -12.93 -34.16 -4.29
C SER A 94 -13.42 -35.58 -4.09
N VAL A 95 -14.30 -36.05 -4.97
CA VAL A 95 -14.79 -37.42 -4.99
C VAL A 95 -13.69 -38.39 -5.49
N ASN A 96 -12.87 -37.93 -6.39
CA ASN A 96 -11.74 -38.67 -6.98
C ASN A 96 -10.41 -38.05 -6.53
N GLY A 97 -9.31 -38.77 -6.78
CA GLY A 97 -7.98 -38.18 -6.56
C GLY A 97 -7.80 -36.91 -7.39
N THR A 98 -7.13 -35.90 -6.82
CA THR A 98 -6.95 -34.59 -7.45
C THR A 98 -5.63 -33.95 -7.03
N ASN A 99 -5.13 -33.01 -7.85
CA ASN A 99 -3.98 -32.20 -7.51
C ASN A 99 -4.44 -30.92 -6.78
N THR A 100 -3.76 -30.59 -5.72
CA THR A 100 -3.94 -29.36 -4.95
C THR A 100 -2.70 -28.49 -5.05
N GLN A 101 -2.85 -27.20 -4.90
CA GLN A 101 -1.71 -26.26 -4.89
C GLN A 101 -0.94 -26.34 -3.58
N LEU A 102 -1.64 -26.59 -2.45
CA LEU A 102 -1.01 -26.59 -1.13
C LEU A 102 -0.43 -27.95 -0.73
N ALA A 103 -1.07 -29.07 -1.10
CA ALA A 103 -0.68 -30.40 -0.61
C ALA A 103 -0.22 -31.36 -1.72
N GLY A 104 -0.17 -30.90 -2.97
CA GLY A 104 0.11 -31.77 -4.12
C GLY A 104 -1.04 -32.72 -4.43
N TYR A 105 -0.74 -33.94 -4.94
CA TYR A 105 -1.77 -34.92 -5.22
C TYR A 105 -2.34 -35.52 -3.92
N ILE A 106 -3.66 -35.57 -3.84
CA ILE A 106 -4.39 -36.19 -2.73
C ILE A 106 -5.46 -37.17 -3.25
N ASP A 107 -5.74 -38.17 -2.49
CA ASP A 107 -6.81 -39.12 -2.80
C ASP A 107 -8.19 -38.49 -2.65
N GLY A 108 -9.18 -39.08 -3.34
CA GLY A 108 -10.57 -38.69 -3.19
C GLY A 108 -11.07 -38.91 -1.77
N ASN A 109 -11.98 -38.05 -1.35
CA ASN A 109 -12.58 -38.12 -0.04
C ASN A 109 -13.75 -39.12 -0.01
N ALA A 110 -13.51 -40.32 0.46
CA ALA A 110 -14.52 -41.39 0.57
C ALA A 110 -15.72 -40.97 1.47
N ARG A 111 -15.54 -39.99 2.36
CA ARG A 111 -16.63 -39.48 3.26
C ARG A 111 -17.72 -38.73 2.51
N LEU A 112 -17.45 -38.24 1.29
CA LEU A 112 -18.44 -37.52 0.48
C LEU A 112 -19.59 -38.37 -0.03
N GLY A 113 -19.48 -39.70 0.02
CA GLY A 113 -20.54 -40.59 -0.48
C GLY A 113 -20.81 -40.41 -1.98
N GLY A 114 -19.77 -40.07 -2.77
CA GLY A 114 -19.88 -39.88 -4.21
C GLY A 114 -20.42 -38.50 -4.67
N ARG A 115 -20.67 -37.53 -3.79
CA ARG A 115 -21.19 -36.22 -4.13
C ARG A 115 -20.37 -35.10 -3.44
N ALA A 116 -19.81 -34.21 -4.20
CA ALA A 116 -19.11 -33.04 -3.69
C ALA A 116 -20.09 -32.01 -3.05
N ALA A 117 -19.64 -31.33 -2.03
CA ALA A 117 -20.42 -30.26 -1.37
C ALA A 117 -20.44 -28.97 -2.20
N GLN A 118 -21.55 -28.26 -2.15
CA GLN A 118 -21.68 -26.88 -2.65
C GLN A 118 -21.27 -25.84 -1.59
N VAL A 119 -21.52 -26.18 -0.32
CA VAL A 119 -21.17 -25.35 0.84
C VAL A 119 -20.39 -26.20 1.84
N ILE A 120 -19.25 -25.75 2.28
CA ILE A 120 -18.44 -26.36 3.34
C ILE A 120 -18.57 -25.45 4.57
N LEU A 121 -19.33 -25.92 5.55
CA LEU A 121 -19.57 -25.22 6.80
C LEU A 121 -18.66 -25.79 7.90
N ASN A 122 -17.71 -24.99 8.35
CA ASN A 122 -16.82 -25.33 9.46
C ASN A 122 -17.29 -24.57 10.71
N GLN A 123 -17.89 -25.28 11.66
CA GLN A 123 -18.43 -24.73 12.90
C GLN A 123 -17.49 -25.01 14.05
N VAL A 124 -17.18 -23.99 14.86
CA VAL A 124 -16.39 -24.14 16.08
C VAL A 124 -17.32 -24.20 17.30
N THR A 125 -17.18 -25.27 18.07
CA THR A 125 -17.97 -25.55 19.29
C THR A 125 -17.18 -25.34 20.57
N GLY A 126 -15.85 -25.18 20.48
CA GLY A 126 -14.99 -24.91 21.63
C GLY A 126 -15.00 -23.43 22.05
N GLY A 127 -14.20 -23.08 23.06
CA GLY A 127 -14.18 -21.75 23.67
C GLY A 127 -13.15 -20.78 23.13
N ASN A 128 -12.30 -21.20 22.18
CA ASN A 128 -11.21 -20.38 21.66
C ASN A 128 -11.58 -19.73 20.32
N ALA A 129 -11.09 -18.50 20.09
CA ALA A 129 -11.20 -17.86 18.79
C ALA A 129 -10.37 -18.59 17.73
N SER A 130 -10.80 -18.56 16.48
CA SER A 130 -10.05 -19.10 15.33
C SER A 130 -8.97 -18.14 14.89
N VAL A 131 -7.80 -18.69 14.45
CA VAL A 131 -6.73 -17.92 13.81
C VAL A 131 -6.55 -18.44 12.38
N LEU A 132 -6.66 -17.53 11.40
CA LEU A 132 -6.46 -17.82 9.98
C LEU A 132 -5.20 -17.10 9.51
N ALA A 133 -4.07 -17.84 9.43
CA ALA A 133 -2.75 -17.30 9.12
C ALA A 133 -2.13 -17.90 7.83
N GLY A 134 -2.94 -18.55 7.01
CA GLY A 134 -2.49 -19.16 5.77
C GLY A 134 -3.62 -19.38 4.78
N ALA A 135 -3.28 -19.91 3.61
CA ALA A 135 -4.22 -20.21 2.55
C ALA A 135 -5.15 -21.38 2.91
N THR A 136 -6.42 -21.29 2.53
CA THR A 136 -7.38 -22.41 2.57
C THR A 136 -7.76 -22.79 1.16
N GLU A 137 -7.49 -24.03 0.77
CA GLU A 137 -7.78 -24.56 -0.57
C GLU A 137 -8.96 -25.54 -0.51
N VAL A 138 -9.92 -25.38 -1.41
CA VAL A 138 -10.97 -26.40 -1.66
C VAL A 138 -10.47 -27.33 -2.76
N ALA A 139 -10.18 -28.57 -2.41
CA ALA A 139 -9.76 -29.57 -3.39
C ALA A 139 -10.96 -30.10 -4.19
N GLY A 140 -10.78 -30.30 -5.49
CA GLY A 140 -11.81 -30.85 -6.38
C GLY A 140 -12.85 -29.81 -6.79
N GLN A 141 -14.13 -30.08 -6.56
CA GLN A 141 -15.20 -29.18 -6.94
C GLN A 141 -15.19 -27.91 -6.09
N GLN A 142 -15.27 -26.75 -6.76
CA GLN A 142 -15.39 -25.46 -6.10
C GLN A 142 -16.59 -25.40 -5.18
N ALA A 143 -16.44 -24.80 -4.00
CA ALA A 143 -17.51 -24.64 -3.04
C ALA A 143 -17.41 -23.32 -2.29
N ARG A 144 -18.53 -22.88 -1.71
CA ARG A 144 -18.53 -21.83 -0.70
C ARG A 144 -17.93 -22.36 0.60
N VAL A 145 -17.07 -21.59 1.25
CA VAL A 145 -16.49 -21.92 2.56
C VAL A 145 -17.06 -20.99 3.62
N ILE A 146 -17.55 -21.56 4.71
CA ILE A 146 -18.01 -20.82 5.88
C ILE A 146 -17.19 -21.25 7.09
N VAL A 147 -16.62 -20.31 7.81
CA VAL A 147 -16.00 -20.53 9.12
C VAL A 147 -16.84 -19.78 10.15
N ALA A 148 -17.51 -20.51 11.02
CA ALA A 148 -18.39 -19.97 12.05
C ALA A 148 -17.83 -20.27 13.44
N ASN A 149 -17.40 -19.22 14.15
CA ASN A 149 -16.86 -19.31 15.50
C ASN A 149 -17.43 -18.21 16.40
N PRO A 150 -18.30 -18.52 17.36
CA PRO A 150 -18.91 -17.52 18.23
C PRO A 150 -17.91 -16.80 19.16
N ASN A 151 -16.70 -17.36 19.35
CA ASN A 151 -15.67 -16.74 20.20
C ASN A 151 -14.81 -15.70 19.43
N GLY A 152 -14.95 -15.65 18.10
CA GLY A 152 -14.24 -14.70 17.25
C GLY A 152 -13.31 -15.34 16.24
N ILE A 153 -12.80 -14.50 15.33
CA ILE A 153 -11.87 -14.90 14.26
C ILE A 153 -10.79 -13.85 14.11
N GLY A 154 -9.53 -14.24 14.31
CA GLY A 154 -8.35 -13.45 13.99
C GLY A 154 -7.80 -13.86 12.62
N VAL A 155 -7.51 -12.89 11.76
CA VAL A 155 -6.96 -13.10 10.42
C VAL A 155 -5.60 -12.44 10.31
N ASN A 156 -4.59 -13.20 9.88
CA ASN A 156 -3.23 -12.72 9.71
C ASN A 156 -2.56 -13.41 8.51
N GLY A 157 -2.93 -13.01 7.30
CA GLY A 157 -2.38 -13.59 6.07
C GLY A 157 -3.24 -14.69 5.46
N ALA A 158 -4.56 -14.67 5.68
CA ALA A 158 -5.46 -15.63 5.05
C ALA A 158 -5.68 -15.31 3.57
N SER A 159 -5.79 -16.39 2.78
CA SER A 159 -6.23 -16.36 1.39
C SER A 159 -7.03 -17.62 1.06
N PHE A 160 -7.68 -17.66 -0.10
CA PHE A 160 -8.54 -18.77 -0.48
C PHE A 160 -8.30 -19.22 -1.90
N ILE A 161 -8.24 -20.53 -2.10
CA ILE A 161 -7.99 -21.17 -3.40
C ILE A 161 -9.19 -22.03 -3.75
N ASN A 162 -9.72 -21.90 -4.96
CA ASN A 162 -10.85 -22.67 -5.48
C ASN A 162 -12.12 -22.61 -4.58
N ALA A 163 -12.28 -21.50 -3.82
CA ALA A 163 -13.54 -21.19 -3.17
C ALA A 163 -14.33 -20.18 -4.00
N SER A 164 -15.63 -20.33 -4.11
CA SER A 164 -16.50 -19.36 -4.81
C SER A 164 -16.83 -18.16 -3.94
N ARG A 165 -17.19 -18.38 -2.70
CA ARG A 165 -17.54 -17.37 -1.69
C ARG A 165 -17.00 -17.79 -0.35
N VAL A 166 -16.58 -16.87 0.47
CA VAL A 166 -16.15 -17.15 1.83
C VAL A 166 -16.92 -16.28 2.81
N SER A 167 -17.41 -16.90 3.88
CA SER A 167 -18.08 -16.20 4.97
C SER A 167 -17.34 -16.49 6.28
N LEU A 168 -16.70 -15.46 6.84
CA LEU A 168 -16.11 -15.51 8.18
C LEU A 168 -17.14 -14.95 9.17
N VAL A 169 -17.64 -15.82 10.02
CA VAL A 169 -18.75 -15.52 10.93
C VAL A 169 -18.28 -15.66 12.37
N ALA A 170 -18.12 -14.55 13.06
CA ALA A 170 -17.87 -14.57 14.50
C ALA A 170 -19.20 -14.75 15.27
N GLY A 171 -19.79 -15.91 15.03
CA GLY A 171 -21.13 -16.25 15.46
C GLY A 171 -21.55 -17.67 15.06
N THR A 172 -22.83 -17.89 14.94
CA THR A 172 -23.44 -19.17 14.56
C THR A 172 -24.28 -19.04 13.29
N THR A 173 -24.57 -20.17 12.66
CA THR A 173 -25.45 -20.25 11.49
C THR A 173 -26.85 -20.72 11.89
N GLU A 174 -27.87 -20.08 11.31
CA GLU A 174 -29.27 -20.53 11.43
C GLU A 174 -29.76 -20.98 10.05
N PHE A 175 -30.57 -22.06 10.06
CA PHE A 175 -31.07 -22.71 8.86
C PHE A 175 -32.56 -22.45 8.68
N ASP A 176 -33.03 -22.46 7.44
CA ASP A 176 -34.45 -22.47 7.09
C ASP A 176 -35.05 -23.90 7.18
N GLU A 177 -36.33 -24.02 6.88
CA GLU A 177 -37.08 -25.29 6.89
C GLU A 177 -36.55 -26.27 5.83
N ASP A 178 -35.92 -25.80 4.80
CA ASP A 178 -35.30 -26.62 3.74
C ASP A 178 -33.86 -27.05 4.07
N GLY A 179 -33.36 -26.69 5.26
CA GLY A 179 -31.99 -26.95 5.69
C GLY A 179 -30.92 -26.05 5.04
N ARG A 180 -31.31 -24.97 4.34
CA ARG A 180 -30.38 -23.99 3.79
C ARG A 180 -29.99 -22.96 4.83
N ILE A 181 -28.84 -22.33 4.67
CA ILE A 181 -28.42 -21.25 5.57
C ILE A 181 -29.33 -20.04 5.33
N ALA A 182 -30.12 -19.68 6.34
CA ALA A 182 -31.04 -18.55 6.30
C ALA A 182 -30.35 -17.24 6.74
N ARG A 183 -29.60 -17.31 7.85
CA ARG A 183 -28.96 -16.13 8.46
C ARG A 183 -27.84 -16.52 9.41
N PHE A 184 -27.07 -15.53 9.80
CA PHE A 184 -26.02 -15.63 10.79
C PHE A 184 -26.42 -14.88 12.06
N ARG A 185 -26.15 -15.48 13.23
CA ARG A 185 -26.38 -14.87 14.55
C ARG A 185 -25.04 -14.55 15.19
N THR A 186 -24.89 -13.30 15.61
CA THR A 186 -23.71 -12.80 16.33
C THR A 186 -24.11 -12.29 17.72
N GLU A 187 -23.35 -12.66 18.73
CA GLU A 187 -23.56 -12.21 20.10
C GLU A 187 -22.34 -11.46 20.65
N ASN A 188 -21.21 -12.16 20.81
CA ASN A 188 -19.99 -11.59 21.40
C ASN A 188 -18.76 -11.65 20.50
N GLY A 189 -18.81 -12.44 19.42
CA GLY A 189 -17.66 -12.71 18.56
C GLY A 189 -17.18 -11.47 17.80
N ARG A 190 -15.86 -11.31 17.73
CA ARG A 190 -15.19 -10.24 17.01
C ARG A 190 -14.40 -10.80 15.84
N ILE A 191 -14.25 -10.00 14.78
CA ILE A 191 -13.30 -10.29 13.72
C ILE A 191 -12.21 -9.22 13.74
N THR A 192 -10.94 -9.67 13.73
CA THR A 192 -9.78 -8.78 13.57
C THR A 192 -8.98 -9.20 12.35
N ILE A 193 -8.52 -8.22 11.56
CA ILE A 193 -7.65 -8.43 10.40
C ILE A 193 -6.36 -7.69 10.66
N ASP A 194 -5.31 -8.44 10.92
CA ASP A 194 -4.01 -7.93 11.37
C ASP A 194 -2.87 -8.42 10.45
N GLY A 195 -1.67 -7.95 10.68
CA GLY A 195 -0.42 -8.44 10.10
C GLY A 195 -0.42 -8.47 8.57
N ALA A 196 -0.38 -9.66 7.97
CA ALA A 196 -0.36 -9.85 6.52
C ALA A 196 -1.75 -9.67 5.86
N GLY A 197 -2.82 -9.43 6.65
CA GLY A 197 -4.13 -9.09 6.12
C GLY A 197 -4.96 -10.26 5.61
N LEU A 198 -5.86 -9.98 4.65
CA LEU A 198 -6.79 -10.93 4.04
C LEU A 198 -6.86 -10.71 2.53
N ASP A 199 -6.48 -11.71 1.75
CA ASP A 199 -6.60 -11.68 0.29
C ASP A 199 -7.75 -12.58 -0.20
N ALA A 200 -8.84 -11.94 -0.62
CA ALA A 200 -10.04 -12.58 -1.13
C ALA A 200 -10.38 -12.16 -2.58
N ARG A 201 -9.37 -11.71 -3.35
CA ARG A 201 -9.57 -11.27 -4.76
C ARG A 201 -9.98 -12.41 -5.68
N ASN A 202 -9.65 -13.64 -5.34
CA ASN A 202 -10.02 -14.83 -6.12
C ASN A 202 -11.45 -15.33 -5.83
N LEU A 203 -12.17 -14.69 -4.92
CA LEU A 203 -13.55 -15.02 -4.56
C LEU A 203 -14.53 -14.13 -5.33
N ASP A 204 -15.73 -14.66 -5.58
CA ASP A 204 -16.83 -13.82 -6.07
C ASP A 204 -17.32 -12.86 -4.99
N GLN A 205 -17.29 -13.29 -3.71
CA GLN A 205 -17.71 -12.49 -2.57
C GLN A 205 -17.05 -12.95 -1.26
N LEU A 206 -16.70 -11.98 -0.43
CA LEU A 206 -16.28 -12.17 0.96
C LEU A 206 -17.33 -11.59 1.90
N ASP A 207 -17.77 -12.38 2.88
CA ASP A 207 -18.62 -11.93 3.97
C ASP A 207 -17.86 -11.93 5.30
N LEU A 208 -17.97 -10.85 6.04
CA LEU A 208 -17.46 -10.72 7.40
C LEU A 208 -18.63 -10.38 8.31
N VAL A 209 -19.02 -11.30 9.18
CA VAL A 209 -20.18 -11.13 10.06
C VAL A 209 -19.76 -11.29 11.51
N SER A 210 -19.92 -10.25 12.31
CA SER A 210 -19.42 -10.21 13.70
C SER A 210 -20.19 -9.22 14.55
N ARG A 211 -19.98 -9.23 15.87
CA ARG A 211 -20.43 -8.15 16.74
C ARG A 211 -19.63 -6.87 16.52
N SER A 212 -18.31 -7.01 16.29
CA SER A 212 -17.44 -5.91 15.93
C SER A 212 -16.34 -6.38 14.98
N LEU A 213 -15.98 -5.53 14.02
CA LEU A 213 -14.95 -5.77 13.04
C LEU A 213 -13.84 -4.73 13.18
N LYS A 214 -12.59 -5.18 13.33
CA LYS A 214 -11.43 -4.31 13.30
C LYS A 214 -10.50 -4.69 12.14
N VAL A 215 -10.15 -3.72 11.31
CA VAL A 215 -9.26 -3.90 10.17
C VAL A 215 -8.01 -3.08 10.40
N ASN A 216 -6.92 -3.75 10.76
CA ASN A 216 -5.59 -3.15 11.02
C ASN A 216 -4.59 -3.43 9.88
N ALA A 217 -4.99 -4.20 8.87
CA ALA A 217 -4.14 -4.57 7.74
C ALA A 217 -4.91 -4.49 6.43
N ALA A 218 -4.28 -4.91 5.33
CA ALA A 218 -4.92 -4.89 4.01
C ALA A 218 -5.98 -6.00 3.89
N LEU A 219 -7.18 -5.64 3.45
CA LEU A 219 -8.26 -6.52 3.06
C LEU A 219 -8.57 -6.28 1.58
N HIS A 220 -8.51 -7.31 0.78
CA HIS A 220 -8.81 -7.26 -0.66
C HIS A 220 -9.92 -8.24 -1.01
N ALA A 221 -10.93 -7.79 -1.74
CA ALA A 221 -12.03 -8.63 -2.23
C ALA A 221 -12.57 -8.08 -3.56
N LYS A 222 -13.24 -8.91 -4.37
CA LYS A 222 -14.09 -8.41 -5.46
C LYS A 222 -15.31 -7.72 -4.88
N LYS A 223 -16.08 -8.47 -4.10
CA LYS A 223 -17.25 -7.97 -3.37
C LYS A 223 -17.07 -8.23 -1.89
N LEU A 224 -17.25 -7.22 -1.08
CA LEU A 224 -17.21 -7.31 0.38
C LEU A 224 -18.57 -6.99 0.99
N VAL A 225 -19.06 -7.87 1.85
CA VAL A 225 -20.18 -7.60 2.75
C VAL A 225 -19.66 -7.72 4.19
N ALA A 226 -19.50 -6.59 4.86
CA ALA A 226 -19.03 -6.52 6.24
C ALA A 226 -20.18 -6.07 7.16
N VAL A 227 -20.62 -6.96 8.04
CA VAL A 227 -21.68 -6.71 8.99
C VAL A 227 -21.14 -6.81 10.41
N ALA A 228 -21.23 -5.72 11.14
CA ALA A 228 -20.88 -5.65 12.55
C ALA A 228 -22.10 -5.22 13.38
N GLN A 229 -22.78 -6.20 13.94
CA GLN A 229 -23.95 -6.00 14.80
C GLN A 229 -24.11 -7.15 15.77
N GLN A 230 -24.83 -6.92 16.84
CA GLN A 230 -25.36 -7.97 17.71
C GLN A 230 -26.77 -8.33 17.23
N GLY A 231 -27.05 -9.61 17.01
CA GLY A 231 -28.33 -10.07 16.48
C GLY A 231 -28.19 -10.95 15.26
N THR A 232 -29.15 -10.89 14.33
CA THR A 232 -29.15 -11.73 13.13
C THR A 232 -28.95 -10.92 11.87
N ALA A 233 -28.18 -11.49 10.91
CA ALA A 233 -27.93 -10.93 9.60
C ALA A 233 -28.28 -11.98 8.53
N ALA A 234 -29.29 -11.73 7.72
CA ALA A 234 -29.59 -12.49 6.52
C ALA A 234 -28.94 -11.80 5.32
N ILE A 235 -27.84 -12.34 4.83
CA ILE A 235 -27.02 -11.76 3.75
C ILE A 235 -26.91 -12.68 2.54
N GLU A 236 -27.71 -13.74 2.49
CA GLU A 236 -27.68 -14.73 1.42
C GLU A 236 -28.18 -14.16 0.11
N ASN A 237 -29.18 -13.29 0.16
CA ASN A 237 -29.68 -12.56 -0.99
C ASN A 237 -29.16 -11.10 -0.96
N PRO A 238 -28.22 -10.71 -1.84
CA PRO A 238 -27.67 -9.35 -1.86
C PRO A 238 -28.71 -8.25 -2.13
N GLN A 239 -29.85 -8.59 -2.76
CA GLN A 239 -30.93 -7.65 -3.07
C GLN A 239 -31.97 -7.56 -1.94
N ALA A 240 -31.94 -8.48 -0.99
CA ALA A 240 -32.90 -8.55 0.11
C ALA A 240 -32.20 -8.85 1.45
N MET A 241 -31.09 -8.17 1.74
CA MET A 241 -30.41 -8.30 3.02
C MET A 241 -31.29 -7.75 4.13
N SER A 242 -31.50 -8.53 5.20
CA SER A 242 -32.20 -8.09 6.39
C SER A 242 -31.31 -8.22 7.64
N PHE A 243 -31.54 -7.30 8.58
CA PHE A 243 -30.70 -7.15 9.76
C PHE A 243 -31.60 -6.90 10.98
N ASP A 244 -31.65 -7.86 11.89
CA ASP A 244 -32.39 -7.73 13.15
C ASP A 244 -31.39 -7.57 14.29
N ALA A 245 -31.21 -6.32 14.75
CA ALA A 245 -30.32 -6.02 15.86
C ALA A 245 -31.00 -6.42 17.19
N SER A 246 -30.29 -7.20 17.99
CA SER A 246 -30.70 -7.48 19.36
C SER A 246 -30.33 -6.30 20.25
N THR A 247 -31.27 -5.86 21.10
CA THR A 247 -31.04 -4.82 22.11
C THR A 247 -30.52 -5.34 23.44
N SER A 248 -30.31 -6.66 23.56
CA SER A 248 -29.83 -7.28 24.79
C SER A 248 -28.29 -7.29 24.81
N GLY A 249 -27.72 -6.49 25.69
CA GLY A 249 -26.27 -6.42 25.91
C GLY A 249 -25.66 -5.07 25.62
N GLU A 250 -24.42 -4.86 26.07
CA GLU A 250 -23.68 -3.62 25.84
C GLU A 250 -23.18 -3.58 24.39
N LEU A 251 -23.64 -2.60 23.61
CA LEU A 251 -23.21 -2.41 22.22
C LEU A 251 -21.75 -1.98 22.18
N PRO A 252 -20.98 -2.40 21.16
CA PRO A 252 -19.60 -1.95 21.00
C PRO A 252 -19.56 -0.43 20.79
N ARG A 253 -18.53 0.22 21.29
CA ARG A 253 -18.32 1.69 21.06
C ARG A 253 -18.14 2.00 19.57
N VAL A 254 -17.45 1.12 18.84
CA VAL A 254 -17.28 1.15 17.39
C VAL A 254 -17.63 -0.22 16.85
N ALA A 255 -18.56 -0.29 15.89
CA ALA A 255 -18.94 -1.57 15.31
C ALA A 255 -17.95 -2.02 14.23
N ILE A 256 -17.64 -1.16 13.25
CA ILE A 256 -16.61 -1.39 12.25
C ILE A 256 -15.52 -0.33 12.40
N ASP A 257 -14.30 -0.76 12.63
CA ASP A 257 -13.13 0.10 12.73
C ASP A 257 -12.09 -0.26 11.67
N VAL A 258 -11.94 0.60 10.67
CA VAL A 258 -10.81 0.55 9.74
C VAL A 258 -9.75 1.48 10.31
N SER A 259 -8.78 0.90 11.02
CA SER A 259 -7.73 1.65 11.71
C SER A 259 -6.79 2.36 10.74
N ARG A 260 -5.90 3.20 11.23
CA ARG A 260 -4.91 3.91 10.42
C ARG A 260 -4.04 3.02 9.53
N LEU A 261 -3.77 1.81 9.99
CA LEU A 261 -2.99 0.80 9.25
C LEU A 261 -3.87 -0.04 8.34
N GLY A 262 -5.19 -0.03 8.56
CA GLY A 262 -6.16 -0.80 7.82
C GLY A 262 -6.43 -0.23 6.43
N SER A 263 -6.63 -1.12 5.47
CA SER A 263 -7.13 -0.77 4.15
C SER A 263 -8.11 -1.82 3.65
N VAL A 264 -9.21 -1.37 3.09
CA VAL A 264 -10.25 -2.21 2.50
C VAL A 264 -10.36 -1.86 1.03
N HIS A 265 -10.10 -2.84 0.17
CA HIS A 265 -10.17 -2.69 -1.28
C HIS A 265 -11.21 -3.64 -1.87
N GLY A 266 -12.23 -3.08 -2.50
CA GLY A 266 -13.22 -3.81 -3.30
C GLY A 266 -13.05 -3.49 -4.78
N GLU A 267 -13.17 -4.50 -5.63
CA GLU A 267 -13.18 -4.26 -7.09
C GLU A 267 -14.57 -3.77 -7.53
N ASP A 268 -15.62 -4.55 -7.21
CA ASP A 268 -17.00 -4.30 -7.64
C ASP A 268 -17.82 -3.55 -6.59
N SER A 269 -17.77 -4.01 -5.33
CA SER A 269 -18.59 -3.41 -4.27
C SER A 269 -18.07 -3.67 -2.86
N ILE A 270 -18.30 -2.70 -1.98
CA ILE A 270 -18.09 -2.80 -0.54
C ILE A 270 -19.40 -2.38 0.13
N VAL A 271 -20.00 -3.28 0.90
CA VAL A 271 -21.13 -3.00 1.78
C VAL A 271 -20.66 -3.13 3.21
N MET A 272 -20.78 -2.07 4.00
CA MET A 272 -20.47 -2.08 5.43
C MET A 272 -21.73 -1.70 6.21
N ARG A 273 -22.15 -2.58 7.14
CA ARG A 273 -23.21 -2.29 8.09
C ARG A 273 -22.67 -2.34 9.50
N GLY A 274 -22.76 -1.21 10.21
CA GLY A 274 -22.31 -1.12 11.61
C GLY A 274 -23.43 -0.65 12.53
N THR A 275 -23.80 -1.45 13.54
CA THR A 275 -24.77 -1.08 14.57
C THR A 275 -24.05 -0.83 15.89
N SER A 276 -24.13 0.39 16.38
CA SER A 276 -23.51 0.83 17.63
C SER A 276 -24.28 1.98 18.25
N ALA A 277 -24.30 2.05 19.57
CA ALA A 277 -24.81 3.23 20.29
C ALA A 277 -23.95 4.50 20.07
N GLY A 278 -22.71 4.35 19.59
CA GLY A 278 -21.74 5.43 19.38
C GLY A 278 -21.38 5.61 17.91
N VAL A 279 -20.28 4.98 17.48
CA VAL A 279 -19.79 5.01 16.10
C VAL A 279 -20.07 3.68 15.44
N GLY A 280 -20.96 3.66 14.46
CA GLY A 280 -21.26 2.45 13.71
C GLY A 280 -20.11 2.06 12.79
N ILE A 281 -19.55 3.03 12.04
CA ILE A 281 -18.42 2.80 11.14
C ILE A 281 -17.38 3.91 11.34
N ASN A 282 -16.16 3.54 11.71
CA ASN A 282 -15.01 4.43 11.77
C ASN A 282 -14.02 4.07 10.67
N VAL A 283 -13.59 5.05 9.89
CA VAL A 283 -12.58 4.92 8.86
C VAL A 283 -11.43 5.87 9.18
N SER A 284 -10.38 5.34 9.79
CA SER A 284 -9.10 6.05 10.01
C SER A 284 -8.05 5.67 8.98
N GLY A 285 -8.24 4.53 8.30
CA GLY A 285 -7.44 4.01 7.20
C GLY A 285 -8.07 4.26 5.83
N LYS A 286 -8.04 3.29 4.95
CA LYS A 286 -8.52 3.41 3.56
C LYS A 286 -9.69 2.47 3.29
N VAL A 287 -10.71 2.96 2.60
CA VAL A 287 -11.78 2.14 2.03
C VAL A 287 -11.95 2.56 0.58
N GLU A 288 -11.68 1.65 -0.35
CA GLU A 288 -11.61 1.97 -1.78
C GLU A 288 -12.33 0.93 -2.64
N ALA A 289 -13.28 1.40 -3.49
CA ALA A 289 -13.87 0.66 -4.60
C ALA A 289 -13.89 1.58 -5.82
N LEU A 290 -12.73 1.77 -6.45
CA LEU A 290 -12.46 2.88 -7.38
C LEU A 290 -13.39 2.89 -8.61
N THR A 291 -13.72 1.73 -9.16
CA THR A 291 -14.66 1.55 -10.26
C THR A 291 -16.03 1.05 -9.80
N GLY A 292 -16.10 0.60 -8.56
CA GLY A 292 -17.26 -0.03 -7.96
C GLY A 292 -18.03 0.89 -7.00
N SER A 293 -18.83 0.28 -6.13
CA SER A 293 -19.67 0.98 -5.18
C SER A 293 -19.23 0.77 -3.74
N VAL A 294 -19.37 1.78 -2.89
CA VAL A 294 -19.30 1.67 -1.44
C VAL A 294 -20.65 2.06 -0.84
N THR A 295 -21.24 1.16 -0.10
CA THR A 295 -22.48 1.39 0.64
C THR A 295 -22.20 1.28 2.14
N LEU A 296 -22.45 2.36 2.87
CA LEU A 296 -22.32 2.42 4.32
C LEU A 296 -23.71 2.47 4.94
N LEU A 297 -24.05 1.47 5.76
CA LEU A 297 -25.29 1.37 6.50
C LEU A 297 -24.93 1.42 7.99
N SER A 298 -25.44 2.39 8.72
CA SER A 298 -25.11 2.54 10.13
C SER A 298 -26.30 3.05 10.94
N ASP A 299 -26.57 2.39 12.05
CA ASP A 299 -27.54 2.88 13.05
C ASP A 299 -26.87 3.88 14.01
N GLY A 300 -25.51 3.90 14.03
CA GLY A 300 -24.69 4.91 14.69
C GLY A 300 -24.07 5.90 13.71
N ARG A 301 -23.12 6.68 14.20
CA ARG A 301 -22.41 7.65 13.38
C ARG A 301 -21.47 6.94 12.41
N VAL A 302 -21.34 7.45 11.18
CA VAL A 302 -20.25 7.11 10.27
C VAL A 302 -19.20 8.21 10.38
N ARG A 303 -17.97 7.82 10.75
CA ARG A 303 -16.89 8.75 11.02
C ARG A 303 -15.70 8.45 10.12
N ILE A 304 -15.14 9.48 9.50
CA ILE A 304 -13.85 9.43 8.83
C ILE A 304 -12.89 10.29 9.65
N SER A 305 -11.89 9.68 10.27
CA SER A 305 -11.01 10.31 11.25
C SER A 305 -9.53 10.05 10.95
N GLY A 306 -8.67 10.88 11.50
CA GLY A 306 -7.22 10.61 11.52
C GLY A 306 -6.51 10.49 10.16
N GLY A 307 -7.04 11.09 9.09
CA GLY A 307 -6.51 10.97 7.74
C GLY A 307 -7.07 9.79 6.95
N GLY A 308 -8.17 9.17 7.45
CA GLY A 308 -8.89 8.12 6.74
C GLY A 308 -9.44 8.59 5.39
N SER A 309 -9.49 7.69 4.43
CA SER A 309 -10.01 7.96 3.09
C SER A 309 -11.07 6.94 2.68
N LEU A 310 -12.13 7.45 2.08
CA LEU A 310 -13.21 6.67 1.49
C LEU A 310 -13.35 7.04 0.03
N ARG A 311 -13.22 6.06 -0.88
CA ARG A 311 -13.27 6.27 -2.34
C ARG A 311 -14.13 5.22 -3.00
N ALA A 312 -14.98 5.67 -3.90
CA ALA A 312 -15.84 4.78 -4.67
C ALA A 312 -16.22 5.43 -6.00
N GLY A 313 -16.48 4.62 -7.01
CA GLY A 313 -17.16 5.06 -8.21
C GLY A 313 -18.58 5.56 -7.87
N THR A 314 -19.28 4.83 -6.98
CA THR A 314 -20.56 5.25 -6.41
C THR A 314 -20.53 5.10 -4.89
N LEU A 315 -20.85 6.15 -4.15
CA LEU A 315 -20.93 6.15 -2.70
C LEU A 315 -22.37 6.34 -2.22
N SER A 316 -22.86 5.39 -1.44
CA SER A 316 -24.12 5.50 -0.69
C SER A 316 -23.79 5.50 0.81
N ALA A 317 -24.15 6.56 1.51
CA ALA A 317 -23.93 6.69 2.95
C ALA A 317 -25.13 7.41 3.59
N PRO A 318 -25.46 7.15 4.88
CA PRO A 318 -26.55 7.84 5.58
C PRO A 318 -26.25 9.33 5.68
N SER A 319 -27.31 10.15 5.76
CA SER A 319 -27.23 11.58 6.05
C SER A 319 -26.67 11.76 7.47
N GLY A 320 -25.38 12.10 7.59
CA GLY A 320 -24.71 12.25 8.89
C GLY A 320 -23.25 11.81 8.92
N LEU A 321 -22.60 11.69 7.75
CA LEU A 321 -21.15 11.54 7.67
C LEU A 321 -20.44 12.65 8.46
N GLN A 322 -19.67 12.30 9.47
CA GLN A 322 -18.83 13.22 10.23
C GLN A 322 -17.39 13.09 9.78
N TYR A 323 -16.82 14.22 9.35
CA TYR A 323 -15.41 14.38 9.04
C TYR A 323 -14.71 15.13 10.18
N GLY A 324 -13.63 14.55 10.71
CA GLY A 324 -12.72 15.24 11.62
C GLY A 324 -13.10 15.22 13.11
N GLY A 325 -12.14 14.94 13.94
CA GLY A 325 -12.14 15.01 15.39
C GLY A 325 -10.98 14.20 15.96
N ASN A 326 -10.19 14.78 16.88
CA ASN A 326 -9.18 14.03 17.62
C ASN A 326 -9.87 13.00 18.50
N TRP A 327 -9.53 11.74 18.26
CA TRP A 327 -9.87 10.63 19.15
C TRP A 327 -8.58 10.16 19.81
N THR A 328 -8.57 10.12 21.13
CA THR A 328 -7.61 9.37 21.91
C THR A 328 -8.14 7.95 22.02
N ASP A 329 -7.32 6.96 21.66
CA ASP A 329 -7.59 5.52 21.86
C ASP A 329 -7.59 5.25 23.38
N ASP A 330 -8.76 5.33 24.02
CA ASP A 330 -8.97 4.95 25.42
C ASP A 330 -9.45 3.48 25.54
N ASP A 331 -9.02 2.59 24.67
CA ASP A 331 -9.26 1.13 24.81
C ASP A 331 -8.00 0.37 25.32
N GLU A 332 -7.05 1.07 25.97
CA GLU A 332 -5.99 0.43 26.75
C GLU A 332 -6.30 0.47 28.25
N ALA A 333 -7.43 -0.07 28.65
CA ALA A 333 -7.81 -0.22 30.03
C ALA A 333 -7.80 -1.69 30.44
N ALA A 334 -6.62 -2.25 30.64
CA ALA A 334 -6.37 -3.35 31.59
C ALA A 334 -4.87 -3.46 31.87
N LYS A 335 -4.26 -2.42 32.47
CA LYS A 335 -3.02 -2.57 33.22
C LYS A 335 -3.28 -2.18 34.69
N PRO A 336 -2.86 -2.99 35.65
CA PRO A 336 -3.05 -2.64 37.05
C PRO A 336 -2.21 -1.40 37.42
N PRO A 337 -2.62 -0.61 38.42
CA PRO A 337 -2.03 0.67 38.72
C PRO A 337 -0.60 0.53 39.22
N VAL A 338 0.31 1.25 38.60
CA VAL A 338 1.68 1.47 39.11
C VAL A 338 1.60 2.62 40.13
N GLU A 339 2.10 2.35 41.30
CA GLU A 339 2.21 3.26 42.45
C GLU A 339 2.96 4.56 42.08
N PRO A 340 2.57 5.74 42.58
CA PRO A 340 3.22 7.00 42.19
C PRO A 340 4.57 7.17 42.88
N ALA A 341 5.60 7.52 42.10
CA ALA A 341 6.89 7.95 42.64
C ALA A 341 6.81 9.37 43.25
N PRO A 342 7.60 9.65 44.32
CA PRO A 342 7.47 10.90 45.08
C PRO A 342 7.99 12.13 44.36
N PRO A 343 7.55 13.35 44.76
CA PRO A 343 7.83 14.59 44.05
C PRO A 343 9.27 15.08 44.23
N VAL A 344 9.90 15.51 43.15
CA VAL A 344 11.19 16.22 43.20
C VAL A 344 10.91 17.74 43.13
N ALA A 345 11.55 18.43 44.08
CA ALA A 345 11.42 19.82 44.42
C ALA A 345 11.81 20.81 43.31
N GLU A 346 11.07 21.93 43.30
CA GLU A 346 11.39 23.18 42.59
C GLU A 346 12.74 23.77 43.00
N THR A 347 13.44 24.35 42.02
CA THR A 347 14.05 25.72 42.15
C THR A 347 14.85 26.05 40.89
N LYS A 348 14.55 27.14 40.14
CA LYS A 348 15.30 28.40 40.17
C LYS A 348 14.85 29.36 39.01
N PRO A 349 15.03 30.64 39.18
CA PRO A 349 14.34 31.70 38.44
C PRO A 349 15.01 32.12 37.11
N PRO A 350 14.36 33.05 36.36
CA PRO A 350 14.65 33.28 34.94
C PRO A 350 15.90 34.15 34.71
N VAL A 351 16.62 33.81 33.64
CA VAL A 351 17.75 34.61 33.13
C VAL A 351 17.26 35.42 31.90
N GLU A 352 17.64 36.68 31.91
CA GLU A 352 17.44 37.75 30.95
C GLU A 352 17.94 37.43 29.53
N PRO A 353 17.36 37.90 28.43
CA PRO A 353 17.76 37.56 27.07
C PRO A 353 19.03 38.31 26.60
N GLU A 354 20.00 37.57 26.10
CA GLU A 354 21.15 38.09 25.35
C GLU A 354 20.77 38.50 23.91
N PRO A 355 21.50 39.46 23.31
CA PRO A 355 21.20 40.03 22.01
C PRO A 355 21.53 39.09 20.84
N PRO A 356 20.96 39.30 19.64
CA PRO A 356 21.06 38.33 18.53
C PRO A 356 22.45 38.27 17.94
N VAL A 357 23.01 37.05 17.93
CA VAL A 357 24.24 36.73 17.23
C VAL A 357 23.90 36.45 15.77
N ALA A 358 24.64 37.07 14.85
CA ALA A 358 24.52 36.93 13.41
C ALA A 358 24.55 35.46 12.96
N GLU A 359 23.61 35.09 12.10
CA GLU A 359 23.56 33.79 11.45
C GLU A 359 24.82 33.54 10.62
N THR A 360 25.70 32.72 11.15
CA THR A 360 26.75 32.08 10.33
C THR A 360 26.16 30.83 9.70
N LYS A 361 26.09 30.82 8.39
CA LYS A 361 25.73 29.68 7.53
C LYS A 361 26.50 28.43 8.01
N PRO A 362 25.84 27.31 8.32
CA PRO A 362 26.53 26.09 8.72
C PRO A 362 27.45 25.63 7.61
N PRO A 363 28.64 25.10 7.94
CA PRO A 363 29.56 24.62 6.94
C PRO A 363 28.94 23.48 6.17
N VAL A 364 28.91 23.61 4.87
CA VAL A 364 28.62 22.55 3.91
C VAL A 364 29.65 21.46 4.18
N ASN A 365 29.20 20.30 4.66
CA ASN A 365 30.03 19.12 4.74
C ASN A 365 30.53 18.81 3.32
N PRO A 366 31.84 18.80 3.05
CA PRO A 366 32.31 18.54 1.69
C PRO A 366 31.87 17.14 1.28
N GLU A 367 31.20 17.04 0.15
CA GLU A 367 31.03 15.78 -0.57
C GLU A 367 32.42 15.13 -0.71
N PRO A 368 32.57 13.81 -0.47
CA PRO A 368 33.84 13.17 -0.69
C PRO A 368 34.28 13.42 -2.13
N PRO A 369 35.54 13.81 -2.37
CA PRO A 369 36.02 14.08 -3.72
C PRO A 369 35.83 12.84 -4.58
N ILE A 370 35.21 13.01 -5.73
CA ILE A 370 35.15 11.99 -6.78
C ILE A 370 36.59 11.75 -7.23
N ALA A 371 37.20 10.70 -6.66
CA ALA A 371 38.49 10.23 -7.16
C ALA A 371 38.27 9.74 -8.59
N GLU A 372 38.87 10.42 -9.57
CA GLU A 372 39.03 9.88 -10.91
C GLU A 372 39.93 8.65 -10.81
N THR A 373 39.35 7.51 -10.47
CA THR A 373 39.99 6.22 -10.63
C THR A 373 39.36 5.50 -11.80
N ASN A 374 40.22 5.10 -12.74
CA ASN A 374 39.88 4.26 -13.89
C ASN A 374 38.84 3.20 -13.50
N PRO A 375 37.63 3.17 -14.08
CA PRO A 375 36.55 2.29 -13.66
C PRO A 375 36.98 0.84 -13.75
N LYS A 376 37.08 0.14 -12.62
CA LYS A 376 37.61 -1.21 -12.55
C LYS A 376 36.50 -2.19 -12.12
N LEU A 377 36.46 -3.33 -12.78
CA LEU A 377 35.73 -4.51 -12.35
C LEU A 377 36.67 -5.41 -11.55
N VAL A 378 36.30 -5.73 -10.31
CA VAL A 378 37.08 -6.62 -9.44
C VAL A 378 36.15 -7.69 -8.89
N VAL A 379 36.35 -8.93 -9.32
CA VAL A 379 35.58 -10.09 -8.82
C VAL A 379 35.91 -10.35 -7.36
N ASP A 380 34.89 -10.69 -6.57
CA ASP A 380 35.08 -11.07 -5.18
C ASP A 380 35.85 -12.41 -5.08
N PRO A 381 37.05 -12.40 -4.53
CA PRO A 381 37.86 -13.62 -4.39
C PRO A 381 37.24 -14.65 -3.43
N ASN A 382 36.30 -14.24 -2.58
CA ASN A 382 35.64 -15.10 -1.61
C ASN A 382 34.30 -15.65 -2.11
N ALA A 383 33.89 -15.30 -3.35
CA ALA A 383 32.67 -15.84 -3.96
C ALA A 383 32.85 -17.33 -4.26
N ALA A 384 31.85 -18.15 -3.88
CA ALA A 384 31.83 -19.58 -4.16
C ALA A 384 31.86 -19.85 -5.69
N ASN A 385 31.11 -19.04 -6.45
CA ASN A 385 31.16 -19.01 -7.92
C ASN A 385 31.67 -17.65 -8.36
N ARG A 386 32.69 -17.63 -9.16
CA ARG A 386 33.32 -16.39 -9.65
C ARG A 386 32.96 -16.19 -11.12
N PRO A 387 32.41 -15.02 -11.53
CA PRO A 387 32.28 -14.74 -12.96
C PRO A 387 33.65 -14.64 -13.62
N GLY A 388 33.72 -14.94 -14.92
CA GLY A 388 34.93 -14.73 -15.72
C GLY A 388 35.07 -13.25 -16.09
N LEU A 389 36.28 -12.73 -16.08
CA LEU A 389 36.59 -11.40 -16.66
C LEU A 389 37.46 -11.57 -17.89
N GLY A 390 37.01 -10.95 -18.97
CA GLY A 390 37.73 -10.85 -20.23
C GLY A 390 37.63 -9.45 -20.82
N ALA A 391 38.24 -9.27 -21.99
CA ALA A 391 38.09 -8.08 -22.78
C ALA A 391 38.04 -8.45 -24.28
N ALA A 392 37.23 -7.75 -25.00
CA ALA A 392 37.17 -7.84 -26.46
C ALA A 392 38.43 -7.23 -27.11
N PRO A 393 38.71 -7.51 -28.40
CA PRO A 393 39.84 -6.91 -29.11
C PRO A 393 39.83 -5.38 -29.13
N ASN A 394 38.68 -4.75 -29.03
CA ASN A 394 38.52 -3.30 -28.95
C ASN A 394 38.66 -2.74 -27.52
N GLY A 395 39.03 -3.59 -26.52
CA GLY A 395 39.20 -3.20 -25.14
C GLY A 395 37.92 -3.16 -24.31
N THR A 396 36.76 -3.47 -24.87
CA THR A 396 35.51 -3.53 -24.11
C THR A 396 35.52 -4.69 -23.09
N PRO A 397 35.35 -4.43 -21.81
CA PRO A 397 35.25 -5.48 -20.79
C PRO A 397 34.10 -6.45 -21.04
N ILE A 398 34.36 -7.75 -20.79
CA ILE A 398 33.37 -8.83 -20.87
C ILE A 398 33.33 -9.55 -19.54
N VAL A 399 32.16 -9.73 -19.01
CA VAL A 399 31.86 -10.59 -17.85
C VAL A 399 31.18 -11.86 -18.34
N ASP A 400 31.88 -12.98 -18.27
CA ASP A 400 31.28 -14.30 -18.39
C ASP A 400 30.53 -14.61 -17.08
N ILE A 401 29.23 -14.37 -17.09
CA ILE A 401 28.38 -14.54 -15.91
C ILE A 401 28.31 -15.98 -15.47
N ASN A 402 28.02 -16.22 -14.19
CA ASN A 402 27.86 -17.55 -13.63
C ASN A 402 26.62 -18.27 -14.18
N ALA A 403 26.60 -19.61 -14.10
CA ALA A 403 25.40 -20.38 -14.37
C ALA A 403 24.21 -19.88 -13.57
N ALA A 404 23.04 -19.85 -14.20
CA ALA A 404 21.81 -19.53 -13.52
C ALA A 404 21.37 -20.67 -12.58
N ASP A 405 20.86 -20.32 -11.42
CA ASP A 405 20.24 -21.27 -10.49
C ASP A 405 18.88 -21.78 -11.00
N ALA A 406 18.16 -22.55 -10.17
CA ALA A 406 16.86 -23.11 -10.53
C ALA A 406 15.81 -22.01 -10.82
N SER A 407 15.93 -20.84 -10.18
CA SER A 407 15.07 -19.68 -10.38
C SER A 407 15.47 -18.82 -11.59
N GLY A 408 16.49 -19.24 -12.34
CA GLY A 408 16.99 -18.52 -13.53
C GLY A 408 17.87 -17.32 -13.21
N ILE A 409 18.42 -17.22 -12.00
CA ILE A 409 19.24 -16.10 -11.54
C ILE A 409 20.72 -16.45 -11.64
N SER A 410 21.47 -15.68 -12.42
CA SER A 410 22.95 -15.70 -12.43
C SER A 410 23.45 -14.72 -11.38
N SER A 411 23.95 -15.24 -10.27
CA SER A 411 24.52 -14.42 -9.18
C SER A 411 26.02 -14.23 -9.37
N ASN A 412 26.42 -12.96 -9.52
CA ASN A 412 27.81 -12.54 -9.73
C ASN A 412 28.23 -11.60 -8.60
N ARG A 413 29.36 -11.85 -7.96
CA ARG A 413 29.85 -11.06 -6.83
C ARG A 413 31.16 -10.36 -7.18
N PHE A 414 31.21 -9.07 -6.84
CA PHE A 414 32.33 -8.20 -7.12
C PHE A 414 32.77 -7.44 -5.85
N LEU A 415 34.06 -7.18 -5.71
CA LEU A 415 34.53 -6.16 -4.77
C LEU A 415 34.25 -4.76 -5.31
N ASP A 416 34.53 -4.54 -6.62
CA ASP A 416 34.20 -3.30 -7.32
C ASP A 416 33.48 -3.62 -8.63
N TYR A 417 32.35 -2.97 -8.86
CA TYR A 417 31.58 -3.07 -10.08
C TYR A 417 31.39 -1.68 -10.69
N ASN A 418 32.18 -1.40 -11.72
CA ASN A 418 32.14 -0.12 -12.40
C ASN A 418 32.03 -0.35 -13.92
N VAL A 419 31.29 0.52 -14.61
CA VAL A 419 31.15 0.51 -16.06
C VAL A 419 31.73 1.83 -16.59
N GLY A 420 32.84 1.72 -17.32
CA GLY A 420 33.50 2.88 -17.94
C GLY A 420 32.85 3.31 -19.25
N PRO A 421 33.36 4.38 -19.88
CA PRO A 421 32.83 4.90 -21.14
C PRO A 421 32.83 3.90 -22.30
N ASN A 422 33.74 2.92 -22.29
CA ASN A 422 33.81 1.85 -23.30
C ASN A 422 32.65 0.81 -23.10
N GLY A 423 31.86 0.94 -22.06
CA GLY A 423 30.79 0.03 -21.75
C GLY A 423 31.23 -1.27 -21.09
N LEU A 424 30.29 -2.23 -21.00
CA LEU A 424 30.48 -3.55 -20.42
C LEU A 424 29.56 -4.55 -21.12
N VAL A 425 30.08 -5.74 -21.46
CA VAL A 425 29.26 -6.86 -21.95
C VAL A 425 29.10 -7.88 -20.85
N LEU A 426 27.85 -8.22 -20.53
CA LEU A 426 27.47 -9.35 -19.68
C LEU A 426 27.14 -10.52 -20.59
N ASN A 427 28.04 -11.51 -20.66
CA ASN A 427 27.94 -12.62 -21.60
C ASN A 427 26.91 -13.67 -21.10
N ASN A 428 25.67 -13.54 -21.57
CA ASN A 428 24.54 -14.43 -21.34
C ASN A 428 24.27 -15.35 -22.55
N SER A 429 25.25 -15.55 -23.40
CA SER A 429 25.10 -16.36 -24.60
C SER A 429 25.76 -17.74 -24.44
N VAL A 430 24.99 -18.81 -24.73
CA VAL A 430 25.49 -20.19 -24.72
C VAL A 430 26.38 -20.44 -25.95
N ASN A 431 26.09 -19.78 -27.06
CA ASN A 431 26.82 -19.91 -28.33
C ASN A 431 27.54 -18.61 -28.69
N ARG A 432 28.42 -18.67 -29.66
CA ARG A 432 29.02 -17.47 -30.23
C ARG A 432 27.94 -16.49 -30.70
N THR A 433 28.10 -15.23 -30.36
CA THR A 433 27.11 -14.20 -30.67
C THR A 433 27.78 -12.86 -31.02
N ASN A 434 27.03 -11.99 -31.71
CA ASN A 434 27.46 -10.62 -31.99
C ASN A 434 26.91 -9.66 -30.96
N THR A 435 27.73 -8.77 -30.48
CA THR A 435 27.39 -7.68 -29.56
C THR A 435 27.64 -6.33 -30.22
N GLN A 436 26.92 -5.30 -29.75
CA GLN A 436 27.15 -3.93 -30.30
C GLN A 436 28.43 -3.33 -29.75
N LEU A 437 28.78 -3.63 -28.49
CA LEU A 437 29.95 -3.04 -27.83
C LEU A 437 31.25 -3.78 -28.11
N ALA A 438 31.23 -5.10 -28.20
CA ALA A 438 32.42 -5.95 -28.23
C ALA A 438 32.61 -6.72 -29.58
N GLY A 439 31.68 -6.53 -30.53
CA GLY A 439 31.67 -7.31 -31.77
C GLY A 439 31.31 -8.79 -31.51
N SER A 440 31.91 -9.72 -32.26
CA SER A 440 31.67 -11.15 -32.10
C SER A 440 32.43 -11.69 -30.90
N ILE A 441 31.70 -12.32 -29.97
CA ILE A 441 32.24 -12.96 -28.77
C ILE A 441 31.88 -14.45 -28.74
N ASP A 442 32.68 -15.26 -28.08
CA ASP A 442 32.42 -16.69 -27.92
C ASP A 442 31.33 -16.93 -26.87
N GLY A 443 30.66 -18.08 -26.93
CA GLY A 443 29.68 -18.47 -25.93
C GLY A 443 30.31 -18.63 -24.55
N ASN A 444 29.55 -18.30 -23.53
CA ASN A 444 29.96 -18.43 -22.15
C ASN A 444 29.84 -19.88 -21.65
N ALA A 445 30.94 -20.58 -21.57
CA ALA A 445 30.98 -21.97 -21.11
C ALA A 445 30.48 -22.14 -19.65
N ARG A 446 30.52 -21.08 -18.83
CA ARG A 446 30.09 -21.08 -17.43
C ARG A 446 28.57 -21.23 -17.27
N LEU A 447 27.78 -20.93 -18.30
CA LEU A 447 26.31 -21.04 -18.28
C LEU A 447 25.80 -22.49 -18.18
N GLY A 448 26.62 -23.49 -18.43
CA GLY A 448 26.16 -24.87 -18.38
C GLY A 448 25.05 -25.19 -19.39
N GLY A 449 24.99 -24.47 -20.52
CA GLY A 449 24.05 -24.68 -21.61
C GLY A 449 22.72 -23.93 -21.45
N ARG A 450 22.54 -23.09 -20.42
CA ARG A 450 21.30 -22.36 -20.18
C ARG A 450 21.57 -20.86 -19.85
N SER A 451 21.00 -19.97 -20.62
CA SER A 451 21.07 -18.54 -20.38
C SER A 451 20.27 -18.13 -19.14
N ALA A 452 20.72 -17.09 -18.43
CA ALA A 452 20.03 -16.52 -17.29
C ALA A 452 18.84 -15.63 -17.72
N GLN A 453 17.80 -15.62 -16.89
CA GLN A 453 16.68 -14.68 -16.99
C GLN A 453 16.95 -13.40 -16.20
N VAL A 454 17.70 -13.52 -15.11
CA VAL A 454 18.13 -12.42 -14.25
C VAL A 454 19.64 -12.49 -14.05
N ILE A 455 20.33 -11.38 -14.29
CA ILE A 455 21.75 -11.22 -14.02
C ILE A 455 21.87 -10.29 -12.81
N LEU A 456 22.24 -10.87 -11.68
CA LEU A 456 22.41 -10.16 -10.42
C LEU A 456 23.90 -9.90 -10.18
N ASN A 457 24.30 -8.63 -10.24
CA ASN A 457 25.65 -8.18 -9.93
C ASN A 457 25.66 -7.53 -8.56
N GLN A 458 26.23 -8.21 -7.56
CA GLN A 458 26.31 -7.78 -6.17
C GLN A 458 27.69 -7.27 -5.82
N VAL A 459 27.79 -6.10 -5.23
CA VAL A 459 29.03 -5.54 -4.71
C VAL A 459 29.16 -5.88 -3.23
N THR A 460 30.29 -6.50 -2.87
CA THR A 460 30.65 -6.92 -1.52
C THR A 460 31.78 -6.09 -0.94
N GLY A 461 32.45 -5.26 -1.77
CA GLY A 461 33.49 -4.34 -1.35
C GLY A 461 32.93 -3.06 -0.71
N GLY A 462 33.82 -2.11 -0.39
CA GLY A 462 33.48 -0.87 0.32
C GLY A 462 33.25 0.36 -0.57
N ASN A 463 33.43 0.24 -1.88
CA ASN A 463 33.34 1.38 -2.80
C ASN A 463 31.95 1.48 -3.45
N ALA A 464 31.49 2.71 -3.72
CA ALA A 464 30.30 2.92 -4.56
C ALA A 464 30.60 2.52 -6.01
N SER A 465 29.57 2.09 -6.74
CA SER A 465 29.66 1.78 -8.17
C SER A 465 29.55 3.05 -9.02
N VAL A 466 30.35 3.11 -10.08
CA VAL A 466 30.26 4.17 -11.13
C VAL A 466 29.81 3.54 -12.43
N LEU A 467 28.69 4.03 -12.98
CA LEU A 467 28.11 3.59 -14.24
C LEU A 467 28.19 4.74 -15.26
N ALA A 468 29.26 4.74 -16.07
CA ALA A 468 29.58 5.82 -17.03
C ALA A 468 29.52 5.36 -18.49
N GLY A 469 28.91 4.23 -18.79
CA GLY A 469 28.80 3.69 -20.13
C GLY A 469 27.67 2.68 -20.26
N ALA A 470 27.52 2.14 -21.47
CA ALA A 470 26.50 1.16 -21.80
C ALA A 470 26.82 -0.21 -21.20
N THR A 471 25.79 -0.89 -20.69
CA THR A 471 25.83 -2.31 -20.29
C THR A 471 25.02 -3.12 -21.29
N GLU A 472 25.68 -4.06 -22.00
CA GLU A 472 25.04 -4.94 -22.97
C GLU A 472 24.91 -6.37 -22.44
N VAL A 473 23.72 -6.96 -22.57
CA VAL A 473 23.49 -8.38 -22.32
C VAL A 473 23.70 -9.11 -23.66
N ALA A 474 24.74 -9.91 -23.75
CA ALA A 474 24.99 -10.72 -24.96
C ALA A 474 24.09 -11.95 -24.97
N GLY A 475 23.57 -12.31 -26.15
CA GLY A 475 22.73 -13.48 -26.33
C GLY A 475 21.28 -13.27 -25.88
N GLN A 476 20.76 -14.12 -24.98
CA GLN A 476 19.39 -14.02 -24.51
C GLN A 476 19.19 -12.80 -23.62
N GLN A 477 18.14 -12.05 -23.88
CA GLN A 477 17.73 -10.90 -23.07
C GLN A 477 17.51 -11.30 -21.61
N ALA A 478 17.93 -10.46 -20.67
CA ALA A 478 17.76 -10.70 -19.24
C ALA A 478 17.48 -9.40 -18.48
N ARG A 479 16.90 -9.53 -17.27
CA ARG A 479 16.88 -8.43 -16.30
C ARG A 479 18.29 -8.24 -15.72
N VAL A 480 18.78 -7.01 -15.68
CA VAL A 480 20.07 -6.67 -15.05
C VAL A 480 19.83 -5.99 -13.71
N ILE A 481 20.45 -6.50 -12.65
CA ILE A 481 20.41 -5.90 -11.32
C ILE A 481 21.85 -5.55 -10.91
N VAL A 482 22.08 -4.32 -10.52
CA VAL A 482 23.30 -3.87 -9.86
C VAL A 482 22.95 -3.51 -8.43
N ALA A 483 23.45 -4.27 -7.47
CA ALA A 483 23.19 -4.08 -6.04
C ALA A 483 24.48 -3.71 -5.31
N ASN A 484 24.56 -2.48 -4.82
CA ASN A 484 25.72 -1.98 -4.08
C ASN A 484 25.29 -1.19 -2.83
N PRO A 485 25.51 -1.72 -1.62
CA PRO A 485 25.10 -1.05 -0.38
C PRO A 485 25.84 0.28 -0.11
N ASN A 486 26.98 0.51 -0.77
CA ASN A 486 27.76 1.74 -0.61
C ASN A 486 27.26 2.90 -1.48
N GLY A 487 26.39 2.59 -2.47
CA GLY A 487 25.81 3.57 -3.37
C GLY A 487 26.15 3.34 -4.85
N ILE A 488 25.48 4.10 -5.71
CA ILE A 488 25.66 4.04 -7.18
C ILE A 488 25.68 5.46 -7.71
N SER A 489 26.74 5.82 -8.44
CA SER A 489 26.85 7.04 -9.25
C SER A 489 26.63 6.69 -10.71
N VAL A 490 25.82 7.47 -11.41
CA VAL A 490 25.46 7.25 -12.81
C VAL A 490 25.81 8.51 -13.61
N ASN A 491 26.65 8.35 -14.62
CA ASN A 491 27.05 9.43 -15.52
C ASN A 491 27.15 8.92 -16.97
N GLY A 492 26.03 8.79 -17.66
CA GLY A 492 25.96 8.32 -19.04
C GLY A 492 25.69 6.81 -19.17
N ALA A 493 25.03 6.20 -18.18
CA ALA A 493 24.67 4.80 -18.30
C ALA A 493 23.52 4.57 -19.29
N SER A 494 23.61 3.44 -19.99
CA SER A 494 22.53 2.91 -20.83
C SER A 494 22.53 1.38 -20.81
N PHE A 495 21.49 0.75 -21.35
CA PHE A 495 21.38 -0.70 -21.37
C PHE A 495 20.98 -1.20 -22.76
N ILE A 496 21.65 -2.24 -23.21
CA ILE A 496 21.44 -2.88 -24.51
C ILE A 496 20.98 -4.32 -24.25
N ASN A 497 19.89 -4.74 -24.89
CA ASN A 497 19.33 -6.09 -24.77
C ASN A 497 19.02 -6.51 -23.30
N ALA A 498 18.74 -5.54 -22.43
CA ALA A 498 18.19 -5.78 -21.12
C ALA A 498 16.66 -5.61 -21.15
N SER A 499 15.90 -6.53 -20.54
CA SER A 499 14.44 -6.39 -20.42
C SER A 499 14.07 -5.34 -19.36
N ARG A 500 14.83 -5.31 -18.27
CA ARG A 500 14.64 -4.42 -17.12
C ARG A 500 15.99 -4.17 -16.45
N ALA A 501 16.20 -3.00 -15.95
CA ALA A 501 17.35 -2.73 -15.08
C ALA A 501 16.90 -2.28 -13.70
N SER A 502 17.59 -2.76 -12.67
CA SER A 502 17.37 -2.34 -11.28
C SER A 502 18.70 -1.90 -10.69
N LEU A 503 18.84 -0.60 -10.42
CA LEU A 503 19.96 -0.03 -9.69
C LEU A 503 19.56 0.07 -8.22
N VAL A 504 20.23 -0.70 -7.38
CA VAL A 504 19.88 -0.87 -5.97
C VAL A 504 21.06 -0.42 -5.11
N ALA A 505 20.95 0.73 -4.48
CA ALA A 505 21.92 1.17 -3.47
C ALA A 505 21.65 0.45 -2.13
N GLY A 506 21.83 -0.86 -2.15
CA GLY A 506 21.49 -1.79 -1.09
C GLY A 506 21.83 -3.22 -1.43
N THR A 507 21.17 -4.16 -0.75
CA THR A 507 21.32 -5.61 -0.92
C THR A 507 20.03 -6.26 -1.39
N THR A 508 20.15 -7.48 -1.92
CA THR A 508 19.00 -8.29 -2.33
C THR A 508 18.66 -9.32 -1.26
N GLU A 509 17.39 -9.53 -1.00
CA GLU A 509 16.86 -10.60 -0.16
C GLU A 509 16.06 -11.57 -1.03
N PHE A 510 16.22 -12.86 -0.77
CA PHE A 510 15.59 -13.93 -1.52
C PHE A 510 14.44 -14.54 -0.70
N ASP A 511 13.46 -15.12 -1.38
CA ASP A 511 12.43 -15.94 -0.80
C ASP A 511 12.92 -17.42 -0.65
N GLU A 512 12.03 -18.26 -0.13
CA GLU A 512 12.33 -19.68 0.09
C GLU A 512 12.54 -20.45 -1.22
N ASP A 513 12.02 -19.94 -2.34
CA ASP A 513 12.20 -20.51 -3.67
C ASP A 513 13.49 -20.01 -4.36
N GLY A 514 14.29 -19.17 -3.69
CA GLY A 514 15.51 -18.58 -4.24
C GLY A 514 15.26 -17.42 -5.20
N ARG A 515 14.02 -16.89 -5.30
CA ARG A 515 13.71 -15.71 -6.11
C ARG A 515 14.02 -14.44 -5.33
N ILE A 516 14.29 -13.36 -6.04
CA ILE A 516 14.49 -12.05 -5.40
C ILE A 516 13.14 -11.56 -4.88
N ALA A 517 12.98 -11.58 -3.53
CA ALA A 517 11.77 -11.15 -2.87
C ALA A 517 11.74 -9.62 -2.71
N ARG A 518 12.86 -9.02 -2.28
CA ARG A 518 12.91 -7.59 -1.97
C ARG A 518 14.35 -7.07 -1.95
N PHE A 519 14.47 -5.75 -1.93
CA PHE A 519 15.72 -5.04 -1.78
C PHE A 519 15.78 -4.37 -0.41
N ARG A 520 16.93 -4.44 0.26
CA ARG A 520 17.19 -3.77 1.54
C ARG A 520 18.12 -2.60 1.32
N THR A 521 17.69 -1.41 1.74
CA THR A 521 18.47 -0.18 1.67
C THR A 521 18.69 0.36 3.08
N GLU A 522 19.94 0.65 3.42
CA GLU A 522 20.31 1.18 4.73
C GLU A 522 20.93 2.57 4.61
N ASN A 523 22.05 2.69 3.93
CA ASN A 523 22.81 3.93 3.80
C ASN A 523 23.06 4.36 2.36
N GLY A 524 22.97 3.42 1.40
CA GLY A 524 23.32 3.64 0.01
C GLY A 524 22.46 4.69 -0.68
N ARG A 525 23.08 5.55 -1.48
CA ARG A 525 22.42 6.58 -2.28
C ARG A 525 22.64 6.34 -3.75
N ILE A 526 21.72 6.82 -4.57
CA ILE A 526 21.91 6.89 -6.02
C ILE A 526 22.02 8.37 -6.39
N ALA A 527 23.10 8.70 -7.14
CA ALA A 527 23.28 10.00 -7.77
C ALA A 527 23.32 9.83 -9.30
N ILE A 528 22.58 10.65 -10.02
CA ILE A 528 22.54 10.65 -11.48
C ILE A 528 22.94 12.05 -11.94
N ASP A 529 24.09 12.15 -12.58
CA ASP A 529 24.68 13.42 -13.04
C ASP A 529 25.20 13.34 -14.48
N GLY A 530 25.87 14.38 -14.93
CA GLY A 530 26.56 14.46 -16.23
C GLY A 530 25.68 14.10 -17.42
N ALA A 531 26.01 12.99 -18.10
CA ALA A 531 25.27 12.52 -19.27
C ALA A 531 23.96 11.77 -18.94
N GLY A 532 23.67 11.55 -17.64
CA GLY A 532 22.41 10.99 -17.19
C GLY A 532 22.26 9.49 -17.37
N LEU A 533 21.03 9.02 -17.57
CA LEU A 533 20.67 7.60 -17.68
C LEU A 533 19.63 7.38 -18.78
N ASP A 534 19.97 6.57 -19.78
CA ASP A 534 19.05 6.20 -20.86
C ASP A 534 18.60 4.73 -20.77
N ALA A 535 17.34 4.56 -20.44
CA ALA A 535 16.67 3.28 -20.25
C ALA A 535 15.46 3.08 -21.18
N ARG A 536 15.38 3.84 -22.29
CA ARG A 536 14.23 3.79 -23.21
C ARG A 536 14.08 2.45 -23.94
N ASN A 537 15.16 1.68 -24.05
CA ASN A 537 15.16 0.39 -24.74
C ASN A 537 14.72 -0.79 -23.83
N MET A 538 14.33 -0.51 -22.61
CA MET A 538 13.86 -1.50 -21.63
C MET A 538 12.40 -1.26 -21.27
N ASP A 539 11.77 -2.28 -20.73
CA ASP A 539 10.39 -2.15 -20.26
C ASP A 539 10.28 -1.34 -18.96
N GLN A 540 11.28 -1.44 -18.08
CA GLN A 540 11.26 -0.75 -16.78
C GLN A 540 12.66 -0.50 -16.23
N LEU A 541 12.82 0.68 -15.63
CA LEU A 541 13.97 1.06 -14.80
C LEU A 541 13.54 1.19 -13.34
N ASP A 542 14.24 0.49 -12.45
CA ASP A 542 14.08 0.64 -11.01
C ASP A 542 15.29 1.34 -10.41
N LEU A 543 15.05 2.35 -9.60
CA LEU A 543 16.06 3.05 -8.79
C LEU A 543 15.67 2.88 -7.32
N VAL A 544 16.42 2.09 -6.57
CA VAL A 544 16.10 1.76 -5.17
C VAL A 544 17.24 2.18 -4.26
N SER A 545 16.99 3.10 -3.35
CA SER A 545 18.03 3.67 -2.50
C SER A 545 17.46 4.24 -1.21
N ARG A 546 18.32 4.65 -0.28
CA ARG A 546 17.92 5.48 0.85
C ARG A 546 17.62 6.92 0.44
N GLY A 547 18.31 7.41 -0.56
CA GLY A 547 18.12 8.75 -1.13
C GLY A 547 18.56 8.79 -2.58
N LEU A 548 17.74 9.41 -3.42
CA LEU A 548 17.98 9.56 -4.84
C LEU A 548 18.17 11.05 -5.18
N LYS A 549 19.29 11.38 -5.81
CA LYS A 549 19.54 12.70 -6.38
C LYS A 549 19.64 12.60 -7.90
N VAL A 550 18.93 13.48 -8.60
CA VAL A 550 18.89 13.53 -10.05
C VAL A 550 19.28 14.92 -10.51
N ASP A 551 20.51 15.05 -10.99
CA ASP A 551 21.10 16.28 -11.52
C ASP A 551 21.21 16.27 -13.05
N ALA A 552 20.74 15.20 -13.71
CA ALA A 552 20.79 15.04 -15.17
C ALA A 552 19.52 14.35 -15.70
N ALA A 553 19.49 14.06 -17.00
CA ALA A 553 18.35 13.46 -17.65
C ALA A 553 18.25 11.95 -17.38
N VAL A 554 17.09 11.51 -16.93
CA VAL A 554 16.70 10.08 -16.86
C VAL A 554 15.58 9.86 -17.87
N ARG A 555 15.76 8.89 -18.77
CA ARG A 555 14.78 8.53 -19.78
C ARG A 555 14.47 7.05 -19.71
N ALA A 556 13.19 6.69 -19.63
CA ALA A 556 12.72 5.30 -19.55
C ALA A 556 11.37 5.16 -20.25
N LYS A 557 10.88 3.94 -20.47
CA LYS A 557 9.44 3.69 -20.70
C LYS A 557 8.69 3.78 -19.39
N LYS A 558 9.15 3.05 -18.38
CA LYS A 558 8.60 3.06 -17.03
C LYS A 558 9.71 3.26 -16.02
N LEU A 559 9.55 4.24 -15.15
CA LEU A 559 10.48 4.56 -14.06
C LEU A 559 9.83 4.30 -12.72
N VAL A 560 10.44 3.46 -11.90
CA VAL A 560 10.08 3.27 -10.49
C VAL A 560 11.25 3.72 -9.63
N ALA A 561 11.12 4.84 -8.95
CA ALA A 561 12.14 5.39 -8.06
C ALA A 561 11.66 5.29 -6.61
N ILE A 562 12.37 4.52 -5.80
CA ILE A 562 12.06 4.31 -4.38
C ILE A 562 13.22 4.83 -3.55
N ALA A 563 12.93 5.82 -2.72
CA ALA A 563 13.84 6.30 -1.70
C ALA A 563 13.28 5.99 -0.31
N HIS A 564 13.77 4.92 0.28
CA HIS A 564 13.30 4.36 1.55
C HIS A 564 14.47 3.76 2.33
N GLN A 565 14.44 3.84 3.65
CA GLN A 565 15.32 3.10 4.53
C GLN A 565 14.58 1.88 5.06
N GLY A 566 15.04 0.68 4.71
CA GLY A 566 14.38 -0.58 5.04
C GLY A 566 14.30 -1.49 3.82
N THR A 567 13.25 -2.26 3.71
CA THR A 567 13.04 -3.20 2.61
C THR A 567 11.97 -2.70 1.63
N ALA A 568 12.23 -2.89 0.35
CA ALA A 568 11.33 -2.56 -0.74
C ALA A 568 11.16 -3.77 -1.66
N ALA A 569 9.93 -4.27 -1.80
CA ALA A 569 9.58 -5.24 -2.81
C ALA A 569 9.00 -4.50 -4.03
N ILE A 570 9.51 -4.82 -5.23
CA ILE A 570 9.02 -4.27 -6.48
C ILE A 570 8.46 -5.42 -7.30
N GLU A 571 7.20 -5.70 -7.12
CA GLU A 571 6.47 -6.74 -7.85
C GLU A 571 6.13 -6.29 -9.28
N GLN A 572 5.73 -7.23 -10.14
CA GLN A 572 5.47 -6.98 -11.57
C GLN A 572 4.26 -6.06 -11.83
N SER A 573 3.40 -5.83 -10.85
CA SER A 573 2.18 -5.04 -11.00
C SER A 573 2.14 -3.89 -10.00
N ASN A 574 2.68 -2.72 -10.32
CA ASN A 574 2.50 -1.42 -9.63
C ASN A 574 2.36 -1.43 -8.08
N ARG A 575 2.62 -2.55 -7.43
CA ARG A 575 2.62 -2.73 -5.98
C ARG A 575 4.03 -2.70 -5.45
N GLN A 576 4.32 -1.72 -4.63
CA GLN A 576 5.54 -1.67 -3.86
C GLN A 576 5.19 -1.88 -2.40
N THR A 577 5.77 -2.89 -1.81
CA THR A 577 5.64 -3.12 -0.36
C THR A 577 6.90 -2.61 0.31
N LEU A 578 6.74 -1.64 1.21
CA LEU A 578 7.82 -1.04 1.98
C LEU A 578 7.69 -1.47 3.43
N SER A 579 8.77 -1.91 4.04
CA SER A 579 8.82 -2.22 5.47
C SER A 579 10.14 -1.77 6.09
N GLY A 580 10.12 -1.41 7.36
CA GLY A 580 11.27 -0.94 8.12
C GLY A 580 11.06 0.45 8.71
N SER A 581 11.73 0.74 9.80
CA SER A 581 11.74 2.05 10.45
C SER A 581 13.02 2.80 10.13
N ALA A 582 12.92 4.09 9.87
CA ALA A 582 14.06 4.96 9.67
C ALA A 582 14.87 5.10 10.96
N SER A 583 16.08 4.52 11.01
CA SER A 583 17.08 4.83 12.01
C SER A 583 18.13 5.75 11.39
N GLY A 584 18.43 6.88 12.04
CA GLY A 584 19.43 7.85 11.60
C GLY A 584 18.85 9.11 10.95
N LYS A 585 19.73 10.09 10.65
CA LYS A 585 19.33 11.40 10.10
C LYS A 585 18.77 11.23 8.68
N ALA A 586 17.49 11.55 8.51
CA ALA A 586 16.85 11.50 7.21
C ALA A 586 17.47 12.52 6.23
N PRO A 587 17.56 12.24 4.91
CA PRO A 587 17.96 13.23 3.91
C PRO A 587 16.94 14.39 3.88
N ALA A 588 17.35 15.56 3.38
CA ALA A 588 16.48 16.73 3.25
C ALA A 588 15.28 16.43 2.34
N ALA A 589 15.51 15.74 1.24
CA ALA A 589 14.48 15.11 0.42
C ALA A 589 14.86 13.64 0.18
N ALA A 590 13.88 12.74 0.14
CA ALA A 590 14.13 11.33 -0.16
C ALA A 590 14.47 11.17 -1.65
N ILE A 591 13.71 11.83 -2.52
CA ILE A 591 14.00 11.98 -3.96
C ILE A 591 14.14 13.46 -4.24
N ASP A 592 15.27 13.85 -4.81
CA ASP A 592 15.58 15.23 -5.17
C ASP A 592 15.90 15.30 -6.67
N VAL A 593 15.01 15.90 -7.44
CA VAL A 593 15.23 16.25 -8.85
C VAL A 593 15.62 17.72 -8.89
N SER A 594 16.92 17.99 -9.06
CA SER A 594 17.46 19.35 -9.05
C SER A 594 17.02 20.15 -10.29
N GLU A 595 17.35 21.43 -10.35
CA GLU A 595 17.03 22.30 -11.49
C GLU A 595 17.55 21.79 -12.83
N SER A 596 18.73 21.14 -12.84
CA SER A 596 19.32 20.48 -14.02
C SER A 596 18.75 19.09 -14.28
N GLY A 597 18.07 18.49 -13.30
CA GLY A 597 17.51 17.15 -13.35
C GLY A 597 16.24 17.08 -14.19
N SER A 598 16.07 15.97 -14.92
CA SER A 598 14.83 15.71 -15.63
C SER A 598 14.49 14.21 -15.65
N LEU A 599 13.22 13.90 -15.39
CA LEU A 599 12.67 12.56 -15.49
C LEU A 599 11.67 12.52 -16.65
N ARG A 600 11.88 11.63 -17.60
CA ARG A 600 10.96 11.44 -18.72
C ARG A 600 10.66 9.97 -18.96
N ALA A 601 9.37 9.61 -18.94
CA ALA A 601 8.91 8.25 -19.20
C ALA A 601 7.42 8.25 -19.61
N ASP A 602 6.88 7.10 -19.99
CA ASP A 602 5.42 6.93 -20.13
C ASP A 602 4.77 6.87 -18.74
N GLU A 603 5.40 6.14 -17.80
CA GLU A 603 4.95 6.04 -16.41
C GLU A 603 6.10 6.35 -15.45
N ILE A 604 5.84 7.21 -14.48
CA ILE A 604 6.79 7.57 -13.41
C ILE A 604 6.12 7.35 -12.06
N ALA A 605 6.73 6.50 -11.23
CA ALA A 605 6.38 6.32 -9.82
C ALA A 605 7.53 6.80 -8.93
N LEU A 606 7.30 7.84 -8.14
CA LEU A 606 8.25 8.42 -7.19
C LEU A 606 7.78 8.14 -5.77
N ILE A 607 8.53 7.33 -5.03
CA ILE A 607 8.15 6.88 -3.69
C ILE A 607 9.18 7.36 -2.68
N GLY A 608 8.84 8.45 -2.01
CA GLY A 608 9.64 9.02 -0.92
C GLY A 608 9.03 8.62 0.43
N ALA A 609 9.46 7.50 1.01
CA ALA A 609 8.78 6.84 2.12
C ALA A 609 9.15 7.37 3.52
N SER A 610 9.47 8.63 3.66
CA SER A 610 9.70 9.25 4.98
C SER A 610 8.64 10.30 5.27
N ALA A 611 8.05 10.28 6.46
CA ALA A 611 7.05 11.27 6.88
C ALA A 611 7.57 12.73 6.90
N LYS A 612 8.88 12.91 6.94
CA LYS A 612 9.53 14.25 6.98
C LYS A 612 10.20 14.64 5.68
N THR A 613 10.54 13.68 4.82
CA THR A 613 11.30 13.87 3.59
C THR A 613 10.50 13.28 2.44
N GLY A 614 9.97 14.09 1.58
CA GLY A 614 9.19 13.67 0.43
C GLY A 614 10.00 13.66 -0.86
N VAL A 615 9.30 13.96 -1.93
CA VAL A 615 9.84 14.15 -3.27
C VAL A 615 9.94 15.64 -3.52
N ARG A 616 11.16 16.13 -3.81
CA ARG A 616 11.42 17.50 -4.26
C ARG A 616 11.67 17.51 -5.75
N ILE A 617 11.00 18.38 -6.47
CA ILE A 617 11.18 18.59 -7.90
C ILE A 617 11.47 20.06 -8.13
N ALA A 618 12.75 20.39 -8.40
CA ALA A 618 13.16 21.71 -8.84
C ALA A 618 13.38 21.74 -10.37
N GLY A 619 13.60 20.59 -10.98
CA GLY A 619 13.74 20.38 -12.43
C GLY A 619 12.42 20.01 -13.11
N THR A 620 12.48 19.02 -14.00
CA THR A 620 11.31 18.63 -14.82
C THR A 620 10.95 17.16 -14.65
N VAL A 621 9.65 16.89 -14.47
CA VAL A 621 9.06 15.55 -14.54
C VAL A 621 7.99 15.56 -15.63
N ASP A 622 8.13 14.71 -16.64
CA ASP A 622 7.25 14.65 -17.81
C ASP A 622 6.89 13.18 -18.11
N ALA A 623 5.62 12.81 -17.97
CA ALA A 623 5.15 11.46 -18.25
C ALA A 623 3.64 11.45 -18.54
N ASP A 624 3.13 10.38 -19.14
CA ASP A 624 1.68 10.18 -19.22
C ASP A 624 1.06 10.03 -17.83
N THR A 625 1.69 9.22 -16.98
CA THR A 625 1.26 9.02 -15.60
C THR A 625 2.39 9.35 -14.63
N VAL A 626 2.10 10.22 -13.66
CA VAL A 626 3.00 10.56 -12.57
C VAL A 626 2.34 10.21 -11.23
N ASP A 627 2.88 9.20 -10.55
CA ASP A 627 2.44 8.80 -9.20
C ASP A 627 3.51 9.20 -8.18
N VAL A 628 3.14 10.05 -7.24
CA VAL A 628 3.99 10.46 -6.13
C VAL A 628 3.44 9.90 -4.83
N SER A 629 4.20 9.01 -4.19
CA SER A 629 3.90 8.50 -2.85
C SER A 629 4.79 9.20 -1.82
N GLY A 630 4.17 9.95 -0.94
CA GLY A 630 4.81 10.84 0.02
C GLY A 630 4.47 12.31 -0.24
N ARG A 631 5.11 13.21 0.50
CA ARG A 631 4.98 14.65 0.30
C ARG A 631 5.62 15.06 -1.02
N LEU A 632 4.98 15.94 -1.77
CA LEU A 632 5.53 16.60 -2.96
C LEU A 632 5.84 18.06 -2.67
N ASP A 633 7.08 18.47 -2.92
CA ASP A 633 7.50 19.88 -3.00
C ASP A 633 7.94 20.15 -4.44
N ASN A 634 7.10 20.85 -5.21
CA ASN A 634 7.35 21.19 -6.61
C ASN A 634 7.73 22.67 -6.75
N ASP A 635 9.00 22.92 -6.99
CA ASP A 635 9.54 24.24 -7.33
C ASP A 635 9.77 24.38 -8.86
N GLY A 636 9.77 23.25 -9.59
CA GLY A 636 10.02 23.15 -11.02
C GLY A 636 8.76 22.91 -11.85
N SER A 637 8.80 21.90 -12.72
CA SER A 637 7.69 21.57 -13.61
C SER A 637 7.31 20.09 -13.54
N VAL A 638 6.05 19.82 -13.24
CA VAL A 638 5.45 18.48 -13.32
C VAL A 638 4.38 18.48 -14.40
N ARG A 639 4.52 17.59 -15.36
CA ARG A 639 3.57 17.43 -16.47
C ARG A 639 3.13 15.98 -16.58
N GLY A 640 1.81 15.77 -16.69
CA GLY A 640 1.25 14.43 -16.95
C GLY A 640 -0.17 14.49 -17.47
N ARG A 641 -0.63 13.42 -18.13
CA ARG A 641 -2.06 13.24 -18.37
C ARG A 641 -2.77 12.97 -17.04
N SER A 642 -2.20 12.11 -16.22
CA SER A 642 -2.67 11.80 -14.88
C SER A 642 -1.56 12.06 -13.87
N VAL A 643 -1.79 12.95 -12.92
CA VAL A 643 -0.89 13.22 -11.81
C VAL A 643 -1.58 12.88 -10.50
N ARG A 644 -1.00 11.95 -9.74
CA ARG A 644 -1.53 11.49 -8.45
C ARG A 644 -0.49 11.72 -7.35
N ILE A 645 -0.92 12.34 -6.26
CA ILE A 645 -0.07 12.65 -5.12
C ILE A 645 -0.73 12.07 -3.88
N ALA A 646 -0.08 11.09 -3.25
CA ALA A 646 -0.65 10.41 -2.09
C ALA A 646 -0.45 11.17 -0.76
N GLY A 647 0.48 12.10 -0.70
CA GLY A 647 0.73 12.96 0.47
C GLY A 647 0.29 14.40 0.26
N ASP A 648 0.76 15.28 1.13
CA ASP A 648 0.60 16.73 0.97
C ASP A 648 1.41 17.22 -0.23
N ALA A 649 0.91 18.25 -0.92
CA ALA A 649 1.59 18.88 -2.04
C ALA A 649 1.81 20.37 -1.79
N THR A 650 3.03 20.82 -1.98
CA THR A 650 3.39 22.22 -2.08
C THR A 650 3.83 22.51 -3.52
N ASN A 651 3.19 23.42 -4.19
CA ASN A 651 3.52 23.81 -5.56
C ASN A 651 3.91 25.28 -5.60
N SER A 652 5.18 25.57 -5.81
CA SER A 652 5.72 26.90 -6.07
C SER A 652 6.01 27.08 -7.57
N GLY A 653 6.19 25.99 -8.29
CA GLY A 653 6.44 25.94 -9.74
C GLY A 653 5.17 25.74 -10.57
N THR A 654 5.24 24.88 -11.55
CA THR A 654 4.13 24.57 -12.48
C THR A 654 3.73 23.11 -12.37
N LEU A 655 2.43 22.86 -12.26
CA LEU A 655 1.83 21.55 -12.35
C LEU A 655 0.77 21.55 -13.44
N HIS A 656 0.95 20.72 -14.48
CA HIS A 656 0.05 20.62 -15.60
C HIS A 656 -0.45 19.18 -15.78
N ALA A 657 -1.79 18.98 -15.83
CA ALA A 657 -2.39 17.67 -15.95
C ALA A 657 -3.76 17.70 -16.70
N GLU A 658 -4.20 16.57 -17.25
CA GLU A 658 -5.63 16.41 -17.55
C GLU A 658 -6.40 16.09 -16.27
N LYS A 659 -5.82 15.25 -15.40
CA LYS A 659 -6.40 14.87 -14.10
C LYS A 659 -5.35 15.02 -13.01
N LEU A 660 -5.63 15.84 -12.02
CA LEU A 660 -4.83 15.97 -10.80
C LEU A 660 -5.62 15.42 -9.61
N LEU A 661 -5.05 14.45 -8.93
CA LEU A 661 -5.59 13.92 -7.68
C LEU A 661 -4.56 14.06 -6.56
N ALA A 662 -4.85 14.89 -5.59
CA ALA A 662 -4.08 14.99 -4.35
C ALA A 662 -4.86 14.42 -3.17
N MET A 663 -4.26 13.48 -2.45
CA MET A 663 -4.89 12.84 -1.31
C MET A 663 -4.69 13.59 0.00
N GLY A 664 -3.61 14.35 0.09
CA GLY A 664 -3.29 15.24 1.20
C GLY A 664 -3.78 16.66 0.95
N ASN A 665 -3.21 17.60 1.72
CA ASN A 665 -3.44 19.02 1.54
C ASN A 665 -2.66 19.55 0.34
N VAL A 666 -3.21 20.56 -0.33
CA VAL A 666 -2.54 21.28 -1.42
C VAL A 666 -2.30 22.72 -1.02
N THR A 667 -1.03 23.15 -1.08
CA THR A 667 -0.64 24.56 -0.97
C THR A 667 -0.05 24.98 -2.31
N ASN A 668 -0.73 25.88 -3.01
CA ASN A 668 -0.31 26.40 -4.30
C ASN A 668 0.13 27.85 -4.20
N GLY A 669 1.41 28.10 -4.42
CA GLY A 669 1.99 29.43 -4.60
C GLY A 669 2.33 29.75 -6.06
N GLY A 670 2.43 28.71 -6.91
CA GLY A 670 2.74 28.79 -8.34
C GLY A 670 1.49 28.62 -9.22
N THR A 671 1.61 27.80 -10.24
CA THR A 671 0.52 27.54 -11.20
C THR A 671 0.12 26.07 -11.18
N ILE A 672 -1.16 25.79 -11.00
CA ILE A 672 -1.78 24.49 -11.24
C ILE A 672 -2.77 24.67 -12.39
N GLU A 673 -2.60 23.92 -13.47
CA GLU A 673 -3.51 23.89 -14.60
C GLU A 673 -3.88 22.45 -14.92
N ALA A 674 -5.19 22.13 -14.83
CA ALA A 674 -5.66 20.78 -15.14
C ALA A 674 -7.08 20.79 -15.77
N GLY A 675 -7.49 19.65 -16.34
CA GLY A 675 -8.89 19.41 -16.71
C GLY A 675 -9.73 19.27 -15.45
N ASP A 676 -9.36 18.29 -14.60
CA ASP A 676 -9.99 18.04 -13.29
C ASP A 676 -8.96 18.14 -12.19
N VAL A 677 -9.28 18.86 -11.12
CA VAL A 677 -8.47 18.97 -9.89
C VAL A 677 -9.29 18.45 -8.72
N GLN A 678 -8.83 17.38 -8.09
CA GLN A 678 -9.45 16.80 -6.90
C GLN A 678 -8.47 16.79 -5.75
N VAL A 679 -8.83 17.41 -4.65
CA VAL A 679 -8.05 17.48 -3.42
C VAL A 679 -8.86 16.86 -2.30
N MET A 680 -8.33 15.80 -1.67
CA MET A 680 -9.04 15.14 -0.56
C MET A 680 -8.80 15.85 0.78
N GLY A 681 -7.72 16.61 0.89
CA GLY A 681 -7.41 17.45 2.03
C GLY A 681 -7.90 18.89 1.86
N ASN A 682 -7.25 19.82 2.59
CA ASN A 682 -7.48 21.26 2.46
C ASN A 682 -6.75 21.83 1.23
N THR A 683 -7.29 22.90 0.68
CA THR A 683 -6.64 23.67 -0.38
C THR A 683 -6.32 25.08 0.08
N THR A 684 -5.05 25.47 0.00
CA THR A 684 -4.59 26.86 0.16
C THR A 684 -4.02 27.33 -1.17
N ASN A 685 -4.65 28.31 -1.79
CA ASN A 685 -4.20 28.88 -3.06
C ASN A 685 -3.77 30.33 -2.88
N ASN A 686 -2.48 30.58 -3.07
CA ASN A 686 -1.90 31.92 -3.11
C ASN A 686 -1.47 32.32 -4.55
N GLY A 687 -1.41 31.35 -5.47
CA GLY A 687 -1.07 31.52 -6.87
C GLY A 687 -2.26 31.39 -7.82
N ALA A 688 -2.07 30.69 -8.93
CA ALA A 688 -3.11 30.42 -9.93
C ALA A 688 -3.48 28.94 -9.93
N LEU A 689 -4.78 28.65 -9.80
CA LEU A 689 -5.34 27.31 -9.94
C LEU A 689 -6.45 27.34 -10.99
N ARG A 690 -6.25 26.61 -12.09
CA ARG A 690 -7.20 26.52 -13.20
C ARG A 690 -7.61 25.08 -13.43
N ALA A 691 -8.90 24.81 -13.28
CA ALA A 691 -9.51 23.49 -13.50
C ALA A 691 -10.59 23.63 -14.60
N LYS A 692 -10.27 23.26 -15.83
CA LYS A 692 -11.17 23.48 -17.00
C LYS A 692 -12.56 22.88 -16.83
N LYS A 693 -12.68 21.75 -16.09
CA LYS A 693 -13.96 21.05 -15.88
C LYS A 693 -14.41 21.14 -14.42
N LEU A 694 -13.59 20.66 -13.50
CA LEU A 694 -13.95 20.52 -12.10
C LEU A 694 -12.77 20.83 -11.18
N PHE A 695 -12.96 21.76 -10.27
CA PHE A 695 -12.15 21.85 -9.05
C PHE A 695 -12.96 21.36 -7.85
N SER A 696 -12.46 20.38 -7.13
CA SER A 696 -13.11 19.84 -5.93
C SER A 696 -12.12 19.70 -4.79
N THR A 697 -12.50 20.16 -3.60
CA THR A 697 -11.76 19.94 -2.36
C THR A 697 -12.67 19.42 -1.27
N SER A 698 -12.25 18.33 -0.60
CA SER A 698 -13.04 17.75 0.50
C SER A 698 -12.80 18.45 1.84
N GLY A 699 -11.69 19.12 2.00
CA GLY A 699 -11.38 19.95 3.16
C GLY A 699 -11.80 21.41 3.01
N ASN A 700 -11.21 22.26 3.83
CA ASN A 700 -11.39 23.71 3.74
C ASN A 700 -10.61 24.27 2.55
N MET A 701 -11.13 25.36 1.99
CA MET A 701 -10.49 26.13 0.93
C MET A 701 -10.14 27.53 1.44
N THR A 702 -8.89 27.93 1.25
CA THR A 702 -8.43 29.30 1.45
C THR A 702 -7.83 29.82 0.15
N ASN A 703 -8.42 30.82 -0.43
CA ASN A 703 -7.96 31.44 -1.68
C ASN A 703 -7.53 32.89 -1.47
N ARG A 704 -6.26 33.16 -1.71
CA ARG A 704 -5.69 34.52 -1.77
C ARG A 704 -5.22 34.90 -3.17
N GLY A 705 -5.13 33.91 -4.06
CA GLY A 705 -4.77 34.09 -5.47
C GLY A 705 -6.00 34.01 -6.37
N THR A 706 -5.86 33.31 -7.48
CA THR A 706 -6.94 33.09 -8.44
C THR A 706 -7.28 31.61 -8.53
N ILE A 707 -8.56 31.28 -8.39
CA ILE A 707 -9.13 29.96 -8.69
C ILE A 707 -10.16 30.14 -9.81
N GLU A 708 -9.95 29.39 -10.89
CA GLU A 708 -10.88 29.33 -12.03
C GLU A 708 -11.28 27.88 -12.28
N GLY A 709 -12.58 27.61 -12.45
CA GLY A 709 -13.08 26.27 -12.75
C GLY A 709 -14.37 26.25 -13.55
N GLY A 710 -14.62 25.15 -14.27
CA GLY A 710 -15.94 24.90 -14.84
C GLY A 710 -16.98 24.79 -13.73
N ASP A 711 -16.83 23.81 -12.85
CA ASP A 711 -17.47 23.69 -11.55
C ASP A 711 -16.45 23.84 -10.43
N VAL A 712 -16.82 24.51 -9.33
CA VAL A 712 -16.03 24.57 -8.10
C VAL A 712 -16.85 23.98 -6.94
N LYS A 713 -16.33 22.91 -6.31
CA LYS A 713 -16.99 22.20 -5.21
C LYS A 713 -16.13 22.18 -3.97
N VAL A 714 -16.62 22.71 -2.87
CA VAL A 714 -15.94 22.73 -1.58
C VAL A 714 -16.81 22.06 -0.52
N MET A 715 -16.31 20.99 0.10
CA MET A 715 -17.06 20.31 1.15
C MET A 715 -16.87 20.97 2.52
N GLY A 716 -15.70 21.54 2.79
CA GLY A 716 -15.43 22.30 4.01
C GLY A 716 -15.80 23.79 3.91
N ASN A 717 -15.22 24.59 4.79
CA ASN A 717 -15.39 26.05 4.76
C ASN A 717 -14.57 26.69 3.64
N THR A 718 -15.08 27.78 3.09
CA THR A 718 -14.42 28.58 2.06
C THR A 718 -14.06 29.94 2.64
N THR A 719 -12.78 30.32 2.54
CA THR A 719 -12.30 31.70 2.77
C THR A 719 -11.72 32.23 1.46
N ASN A 720 -12.30 33.27 0.92
CA ASN A 720 -11.85 33.88 -0.33
C ASN A 720 -11.44 35.34 -0.11
N ASP A 721 -10.15 35.60 -0.15
CA ASP A 721 -9.55 36.95 -0.11
C ASP A 721 -9.07 37.40 -1.50
N GLY A 722 -9.05 36.46 -2.48
CA GLY A 722 -8.64 36.65 -3.87
C GLY A 722 -9.80 36.60 -4.85
N THR A 723 -9.57 36.00 -6.01
CA THR A 723 -10.59 35.80 -7.05
C THR A 723 -10.95 34.31 -7.16
N LEU A 724 -12.25 34.02 -7.10
CA LEU A 724 -12.80 32.70 -7.32
C LEU A 724 -13.85 32.81 -8.43
N ARG A 725 -13.60 32.13 -9.54
CA ARG A 725 -14.51 32.10 -10.70
C ARG A 725 -14.91 30.67 -11.03
N ALA A 726 -16.23 30.43 -11.11
CA ALA A 726 -16.78 29.16 -11.57
C ALA A 726 -17.67 29.42 -12.77
N GLU A 727 -17.34 28.88 -13.95
CA GLU A 727 -18.12 29.12 -15.16
C GLU A 727 -19.59 28.70 -14.99
N LYS A 728 -19.84 27.57 -14.31
CA LYS A 728 -21.17 27.00 -14.15
C LYS A 728 -21.68 27.08 -12.72
N LEU A 729 -21.00 26.41 -11.79
CA LEU A 729 -21.50 26.24 -10.43
C LEU A 729 -20.39 26.38 -9.40
N LEU A 730 -20.58 27.25 -8.44
CA LEU A 730 -19.91 27.21 -7.13
C LEU A 730 -20.83 26.52 -6.12
N SER A 731 -20.40 25.39 -5.59
CA SER A 731 -21.09 24.65 -4.52
C SER A 731 -20.23 24.57 -3.29
N ALA A 732 -20.63 25.19 -2.19
CA ALA A 732 -19.97 25.13 -0.89
C ALA A 732 -20.89 24.50 0.14
N MET A 733 -20.43 23.41 0.79
CA MET A 733 -21.22 22.76 1.85
C MET A 733 -21.00 23.42 3.21
N GLY A 734 -19.81 23.94 3.46
CA GLY A 734 -19.48 24.70 4.68
C GLY A 734 -19.85 26.18 4.60
N ASN A 735 -19.32 26.97 5.54
CA ASN A 735 -19.48 28.42 5.55
C ASN A 735 -18.57 29.08 4.50
N VAL A 736 -19.02 30.21 3.97
CA VAL A 736 -18.26 31.05 3.03
C VAL A 736 -17.98 32.39 3.68
N THR A 737 -16.71 32.76 3.75
CA THR A 737 -16.25 34.12 4.09
C THR A 737 -15.56 34.70 2.87
N ASN A 738 -16.06 35.79 2.35
CA ASN A 738 -15.57 36.44 1.14
C ASN A 738 -15.22 37.92 1.42
N SER A 739 -13.94 38.25 1.28
CA SER A 739 -13.44 39.63 1.24
C SER A 739 -12.95 40.03 -0.16
N GLY A 740 -12.79 39.05 -1.05
CA GLY A 740 -12.39 39.23 -2.45
C GLY A 740 -13.56 39.15 -3.43
N THR A 741 -13.36 38.52 -4.55
CA THR A 741 -14.36 38.38 -5.62
C THR A 741 -14.74 36.91 -5.81
N ILE A 742 -16.04 36.63 -5.77
CA ILE A 742 -16.63 35.36 -6.16
C ILE A 742 -17.59 35.62 -7.31
N GLU A 743 -17.36 34.98 -8.46
CA GLU A 743 -18.22 35.00 -9.63
C GLU A 743 -18.54 33.59 -10.07
N ALA A 744 -19.81 33.27 -10.35
CA ALA A 744 -20.21 31.97 -10.85
C ALA A 744 -21.47 32.03 -11.69
N GLY A 745 -21.69 31.04 -12.58
CA GLY A 745 -22.98 30.85 -13.21
C GLY A 745 -24.08 30.74 -12.16
N ALA A 746 -23.94 29.81 -11.20
CA ALA A 746 -24.79 29.75 -10.01
C ALA A 746 -23.92 29.57 -8.75
N VAL A 747 -24.33 30.20 -7.65
CA VAL A 747 -23.73 30.06 -6.32
C VAL A 747 -24.68 29.31 -5.41
N LYS A 748 -24.23 28.16 -4.85
CA LYS A 748 -24.99 27.37 -3.86
C LYS A 748 -24.16 27.18 -2.60
N VAL A 749 -24.64 27.69 -1.47
CA VAL A 749 -23.97 27.57 -0.16
C VAL A 749 -24.94 26.96 0.83
N MET A 750 -24.55 25.83 1.44
CA MET A 750 -25.35 25.17 2.48
C MET A 750 -25.15 25.85 3.86
N GLY A 751 -23.95 26.33 4.11
CA GLY A 751 -23.59 27.03 5.35
C GLY A 751 -23.99 28.51 5.34
N LYS A 752 -23.37 29.26 6.27
CA LYS A 752 -23.49 30.72 6.36
C LYS A 752 -22.58 31.40 5.35
N VAL A 753 -23.01 32.57 4.85
CA VAL A 753 -22.16 33.45 4.03
C VAL A 753 -21.94 34.77 4.79
N THR A 754 -20.66 35.14 4.92
CA THR A 754 -20.23 36.47 5.31
C THR A 754 -19.50 37.09 4.12
N ASN A 755 -20.05 38.16 3.56
CA ASN A 755 -19.53 38.81 2.36
C ASN A 755 -19.17 40.26 2.61
N ASP A 756 -17.89 40.56 2.59
CA ASP A 756 -17.33 41.92 2.64
C ASP A 756 -16.77 42.36 1.26
N GLY A 757 -16.77 41.46 0.27
CA GLY A 757 -16.35 41.72 -1.11
C GLY A 757 -17.50 41.58 -2.12
N THR A 758 -17.18 41.07 -3.31
CA THR A 758 -18.16 40.81 -4.38
C THR A 758 -18.57 39.34 -4.42
N LEU A 759 -19.87 39.10 -4.37
CA LEU A 759 -20.46 37.75 -4.59
C LEU A 759 -21.49 37.85 -5.71
N HIS A 760 -21.19 37.31 -6.87
CA HIS A 760 -22.03 37.35 -8.05
C HIS A 760 -22.39 35.96 -8.58
N GLY A 761 -23.65 35.78 -8.89
CA GLY A 761 -24.14 34.59 -9.59
C GLY A 761 -24.96 34.99 -10.80
N ASP A 762 -24.52 34.60 -12.01
CA ASP A 762 -25.26 34.93 -13.23
C ASP A 762 -26.72 34.46 -13.15
N ASP A 763 -26.93 33.18 -12.83
CA ASP A 763 -28.26 32.59 -12.76
C ASP A 763 -28.89 32.74 -11.38
N SER A 764 -28.13 32.54 -10.31
CA SER A 764 -28.65 32.62 -8.92
C SER A 764 -27.56 32.65 -7.85
N VAL A 765 -27.90 33.22 -6.72
CA VAL A 765 -27.17 33.07 -5.46
C VAL A 765 -28.11 32.45 -4.43
N SER A 766 -27.86 31.21 -4.04
CA SER A 766 -28.68 30.46 -3.07
C SER A 766 -27.85 30.13 -1.82
N VAL A 767 -28.30 30.62 -0.66
CA VAL A 767 -27.67 30.40 0.65
C VAL A 767 -28.70 29.77 1.57
N MET A 768 -28.45 28.53 2.02
CA MET A 768 -29.34 27.83 2.96
C MET A 768 -29.20 28.34 4.40
N GLY A 769 -28.00 28.80 4.77
CA GLY A 769 -27.75 29.44 6.04
C GLY A 769 -28.07 30.96 6.05
N ARG A 770 -27.46 31.68 6.96
CA ARG A 770 -27.58 33.16 7.02
C ARG A 770 -26.66 33.78 5.96
N LEU A 771 -27.15 34.77 5.24
CA LEU A 771 -26.35 35.69 4.40
C LEU A 771 -26.17 37.01 5.14
N TYR A 772 -24.93 37.36 5.42
CA TYR A 772 -24.54 38.64 5.98
C TYR A 772 -23.64 39.40 4.99
N ASN A 773 -24.09 40.56 4.53
CA ASN A 773 -23.26 41.49 3.76
C ASN A 773 -22.68 42.57 4.67
N GLY A 774 -21.37 42.63 4.78
CA GLY A 774 -20.65 43.67 5.44
C GLY A 774 -20.74 45.02 4.70
N LEU A 775 -20.08 46.04 5.19
CA LEU A 775 -20.24 47.42 4.69
C LEU A 775 -19.88 47.59 3.21
N SER A 776 -18.82 46.91 2.76
CA SER A 776 -18.36 46.87 1.36
C SER A 776 -18.93 45.69 0.57
N GLY A 777 -19.70 44.82 1.20
CA GLY A 777 -20.23 43.62 0.57
C GLY A 777 -21.28 43.92 -0.48
N VAL A 778 -21.07 43.35 -1.67
CA VAL A 778 -22.06 43.35 -2.77
C VAL A 778 -22.43 41.93 -3.10
N THR A 779 -23.69 41.57 -2.95
CA THR A 779 -24.23 40.29 -3.43
C THR A 779 -25.21 40.59 -4.55
N SER A 780 -25.00 39.98 -5.76
CA SER A 780 -25.79 40.27 -6.93
C SER A 780 -26.08 39.01 -7.76
N SER A 781 -27.19 39.05 -8.51
CA SER A 781 -27.55 38.03 -9.49
C SER A 781 -28.44 38.65 -10.60
N TYR A 782 -28.30 38.15 -11.82
CA TYR A 782 -29.27 38.42 -12.88
C TYR A 782 -30.59 37.66 -12.68
N GLY A 783 -30.57 36.54 -11.93
CA GLY A 783 -31.75 35.86 -11.43
C GLY A 783 -32.07 36.20 -9.97
N ASN A 784 -32.24 35.15 -9.16
CA ASN A 784 -32.66 35.33 -7.78
C ASN A 784 -31.49 35.29 -6.79
N VAL A 785 -31.50 36.16 -5.81
CA VAL A 785 -30.72 36.00 -4.56
C VAL A 785 -31.67 35.44 -3.49
N PHE A 786 -31.44 34.20 -3.11
CA PHE A 786 -32.25 33.47 -2.15
C PHE A 786 -31.44 33.11 -0.90
N GLY A 787 -31.96 33.49 0.26
CA GLY A 787 -31.46 33.09 1.57
C GLY A 787 -32.58 32.41 2.36
N ALA A 788 -32.46 31.08 2.60
CA ALA A 788 -33.45 30.39 3.46
C ALA A 788 -33.33 30.84 4.92
N GLY A 789 -32.15 31.29 5.35
CA GLY A 789 -31.90 31.97 6.59
C GLY A 789 -32.10 33.49 6.46
N ARG A 790 -31.85 34.21 7.57
CA ARG A 790 -31.97 35.67 7.59
C ARG A 790 -30.90 36.34 6.72
N VAL A 791 -31.33 37.20 5.79
CA VAL A 791 -30.44 38.12 5.06
C VAL A 791 -30.29 39.38 5.89
N SER A 792 -29.02 39.84 6.14
CA SER A 792 -28.73 40.95 7.05
C SER A 792 -27.43 41.66 6.67
N GLY A 793 -27.18 42.81 7.26
CA GLY A 793 -25.96 43.57 7.07
C GLY A 793 -26.16 44.86 6.30
N PRO A 794 -25.20 45.81 6.36
CA PRO A 794 -25.29 47.13 5.74
C PRO A 794 -24.95 47.13 4.23
N GLY A 795 -24.39 46.06 3.70
CA GLY A 795 -23.96 45.96 2.29
C GLY A 795 -25.12 45.83 1.28
N ARG A 796 -24.80 45.90 0.00
CA ARG A 796 -25.78 45.93 -1.10
C ARG A 796 -26.18 44.53 -1.53
N ILE A 797 -27.46 44.30 -1.76
CA ILE A 797 -28.02 43.13 -2.44
C ILE A 797 -28.76 43.63 -3.66
N VAL A 798 -28.39 43.08 -4.82
CA VAL A 798 -28.93 43.51 -6.11
C VAL A 798 -29.40 42.26 -6.88
N SER A 799 -30.68 42.22 -7.18
CA SER A 799 -31.26 41.18 -8.07
C SER A 799 -31.79 41.87 -9.32
N TYR A 800 -31.30 41.49 -10.46
CA TYR A 800 -31.74 42.03 -11.75
C TYR A 800 -32.72 41.05 -12.41
N MET A 801 -33.96 41.50 -12.67
CA MET A 801 -34.95 40.65 -13.34
C MET A 801 -34.73 40.48 -14.86
N VAL A 802 -33.72 41.18 -15.44
CA VAL A 802 -33.43 41.14 -16.88
C VAL A 802 -31.92 40.95 -17.09
N ARG A 803 -31.51 39.92 -17.76
CA ARG A 803 -30.12 39.80 -18.27
C ARG A 803 -29.84 40.96 -19.25
N PRO A 804 -28.76 41.75 -19.03
CA PRO A 804 -28.27 42.58 -20.14
C PRO A 804 -27.89 41.65 -21.29
N THR A 805 -28.45 41.87 -22.44
CA THR A 805 -28.03 41.22 -23.69
C THR A 805 -26.55 41.48 -23.87
N PRO A 806 -25.68 40.47 -24.13
CA PRO A 806 -24.31 40.72 -24.52
C PRO A 806 -24.38 41.66 -25.72
N ALA A 807 -23.58 42.73 -25.69
CA ALA A 807 -23.43 43.62 -26.85
C ALA A 807 -22.97 42.72 -28.01
N GLY A 808 -23.96 42.28 -28.81
CA GLY A 808 -23.75 41.47 -29.97
C GLY A 808 -23.03 42.29 -31.02
N ASP A 809 -22.08 41.69 -31.68
CA ASP A 809 -21.47 42.11 -32.93
C ASP A 809 -22.48 42.87 -33.80
N VAL A 810 -22.31 44.19 -33.88
CA VAL A 810 -22.84 44.97 -34.94
C VAL A 810 -21.94 44.71 -36.13
N ARG A 811 -22.48 44.00 -37.11
CA ARG A 811 -21.89 43.82 -38.45
C ARG A 811 -21.57 45.18 -39.09
#